data_8e2c05b13a84cb18b285445e575e9265
#
_entry.id   8e2c05b13a84cb18b285445e575e9265
#
_cell.length_a   1.000
_cell.length_b   1.000
_cell.length_c   1.000
_cell.angle_alpha   90.00
_cell.angle_beta   90.00
_cell.angle_gamma   90.00
#
_symmetry.space_group_name_H-M   'P 1'
#
loop_
_entity.id
_entity.type
_entity.pdbx_description
1 polymer ?
#
loop_
_entity_poly.entity_id
_entity_poly.type
_entity_poly.pdbx_seq_one_letter_code
_entity_poly.pdbx_strand_id
1 'polypeptide(L)'
;MSLAKRRKNLFVFFLVACLVLTTTLGAAPNLSQAKKKKQGITVTNKMTKGVLVIQEKKKLQLKLKLQGKKVSSKKIKKIFKFKSSNKKIVTVNKKGKIYAKKAGNAKVYITQKAKGKKKKCKLKVKVVAKKNEPVVTTTTGSTAEPTKQPTAEPTEQPTAPTVAPTMAPTVAPTVQPTAQPTAGPQPQPTAEPTAQPTAQPTAQPTAQPTAQPTAQPTKQPTAQPTAQPTAEPTKQPTAEPTKQPTAEPTKQPTAEPTPSASQEPQLVNSGECSKMTCGGSYAGVAGDKVVLYSNGDYCSTSYEFEGTNKKYRMVVKGASSNSSTASVSVYIGGKKVGTVGFTGTTLSEQSLEFKMTDVTGKQEIKFLLETDNGSNDTYVNSYELYYIGDVKPLPDAPIPASVGAVSTGKYRNLFKELGYSDAEIDKKVESAWQKFFYGTDDERIYYPVGEDMAYIYTADTDDVRSEGMSYGMMICVQMDKQEEFNRLWKWAKTHMQHKSGEFKGYFAWQMNTNGTIKDNTPAADGEEYFATSLLFASARWGNGEGIYNYNKEAQEILTTMLHQADDGQGVNMFNKEHKMPVFCPIGNAATYSDPSYHLPAFYEVWAREAEQDKDFWSEAAEASRQHFKDATNEKTGLGPDYSEYSGAAKNEGNHGDFRFDAWRIAANIACDYAWWAQDDWATTHANRIQSFFYDQGVDSYGNQWSLDGKNLSPDHSPGLVAMNATASLASSDKKSWSFLEDLWNISPTTGKYRYYDGCLYMMGLLHCSGKFRAYLSSNTPVVNDENGKISTKTAEFDKNADKKEDVTTKLILNGGRTLSEIRNDKTVLVEGKDYTISGNTVSICKEYLSEQAVGVTKLTFVFDAGKNAVMSITIKDSKSPDVPAVSGPFDKIKATDCTADSKDIKVEDGKVTLNTTDSYIAFDIDFGSETAKSITTYVKEPNNSGQLFVRIGSLTSSPARIYNLGNGSWKEINSSLWPTVTGKTKIYIQANKPGVQIDWIQFGK
;
A
#
# COMPACT_ATOMS: atom_id res chain seq x y z
N MET A 1 16.25 58.54 26.22
CA MET A 1 16.93 57.41 26.84
C MET A 1 16.59 57.34 28.34
N SER A 2 15.35 57.21 28.76
CA SER A 2 14.99 57.14 30.21
C SER A 2 13.62 56.51 30.52
N LEU A 3 12.91 55.95 29.59
CA LEU A 3 11.61 55.29 29.88
C LEU A 3 11.59 53.76 29.67
N ALA A 4 12.53 53.22 28.95
CA ALA A 4 12.62 51.76 28.62
C ALA A 4 13.34 50.95 29.74
N LYS A 5 14.08 51.58 30.62
CA LYS A 5 14.84 50.95 31.71
C LYS A 5 14.02 50.77 33.02
N ARG A 6 12.92 51.49 33.17
CA ARG A 6 12.05 51.36 34.35
C ARG A 6 10.96 50.29 34.22
N ARG A 7 10.61 49.85 33.01
CA ARG A 7 9.59 48.78 32.82
C ARG A 7 10.15 47.35 32.95
N LYS A 8 11.47 47.13 32.82
CA LYS A 8 12.08 45.79 32.99
C LYS A 8 12.28 45.40 34.46
N ASN A 9 12.45 46.35 35.35
CA ASN A 9 12.66 46.08 36.76
C ASN A 9 11.33 45.95 37.57
N LEU A 10 10.21 46.39 37.02
CA LEU A 10 8.92 46.24 37.67
C LEU A 10 8.29 44.86 37.41
N PHE A 11 8.66 44.22 36.27
CA PHE A 11 8.16 42.87 35.90
C PHE A 11 8.88 41.75 36.68
N VAL A 12 10.12 42.00 37.06
CA VAL A 12 10.89 41.03 37.86
C VAL A 12 10.49 41.09 39.34
N PHE A 13 10.02 42.25 39.86
CA PHE A 13 9.54 42.38 41.23
C PHE A 13 8.12 41.78 41.43
N PHE A 14 7.28 41.76 40.40
CA PHE A 14 5.95 41.15 40.49
C PHE A 14 6.00 39.64 40.45
N LEU A 15 6.99 39.05 39.76
CA LEU A 15 7.16 37.58 39.65
C LEU A 15 7.75 36.98 40.95
N VAL A 16 8.48 37.75 41.73
CA VAL A 16 9.03 37.32 43.02
C VAL A 16 8.03 37.52 44.17
N ALA A 17 7.11 38.47 44.07
CA ALA A 17 6.08 38.69 45.09
C ALA A 17 4.91 37.69 45.03
N CYS A 18 4.62 37.09 43.83
CA CYS A 18 3.63 36.02 43.70
C CYS A 18 4.11 34.63 44.13
N LEU A 19 5.41 34.44 44.39
CA LEU A 19 5.96 33.17 44.84
C LEU A 19 6.08 33.01 46.36
N VAL A 20 5.74 34.07 47.12
CA VAL A 20 5.86 34.10 48.60
C VAL A 20 4.51 34.09 49.32
N LEU A 21 3.37 34.18 48.64
CA LEU A 21 2.05 34.33 49.28
C LEU A 21 1.11 33.10 49.16
N THR A 22 1.67 31.89 48.92
CA THR A 22 0.87 30.63 48.92
C THR A 22 1.39 29.57 49.86
N THR A 23 1.81 29.97 51.06
CA THR A 23 2.09 28.99 52.10
C THR A 23 1.42 29.46 53.40
N THR A 24 0.11 29.36 53.52
CA THR A 24 -0.63 29.07 54.75
C THR A 24 -2.09 28.88 54.48
N LEU A 25 -2.55 27.69 54.79
CA LEU A 25 -3.84 27.25 55.37
C LEU A 25 -4.49 26.08 54.60
N GLY A 26 -4.58 24.95 55.34
CA GLY A 26 -5.71 24.05 55.29
C GLY A 26 -5.48 22.60 54.86
N ALA A 27 -5.13 21.76 55.86
CA ALA A 27 -5.54 20.37 56.08
C ALA A 27 -6.11 19.48 54.94
N ALA A 28 -5.31 18.46 54.57
CA ALA A 28 -5.49 17.02 54.35
C ALA A 28 -6.80 16.46 53.73
N PRO A 29 -6.81 15.29 53.00
CA PRO A 29 -6.06 14.08 53.33
C PRO A 29 -5.42 13.27 52.17
N ASN A 30 -4.40 12.50 52.55
CA ASN A 30 -3.89 11.25 51.98
C ASN A 30 -3.93 10.99 50.45
N LEU A 31 -2.82 11.26 49.80
CA LEU A 31 -2.39 10.47 48.64
C LEU A 31 -0.98 9.94 48.87
N SER A 32 -0.80 8.66 48.58
CA SER A 32 0.37 7.85 48.81
C SER A 32 1.66 8.53 48.33
N GLN A 33 2.64 8.59 49.21
CA GLN A 33 3.99 9.07 48.93
C GLN A 33 4.68 8.20 47.90
N ALA A 34 4.76 8.64 46.66
CA ALA A 34 5.80 8.22 45.76
C ALA A 34 7.15 8.70 46.31
N LYS A 35 7.95 7.78 46.89
CA LYS A 35 9.29 8.02 47.39
C LYS A 35 10.15 8.63 46.28
N LYS A 36 10.48 9.91 46.33
CA LYS A 36 11.57 10.51 45.54
C LYS A 36 12.85 9.72 45.74
N LYS A 37 13.22 8.87 44.76
CA LYS A 37 14.53 8.16 44.73
C LYS A 37 15.63 9.23 44.72
N LYS A 38 16.41 9.35 45.83
CA LYS A 38 17.62 10.17 45.86
C LYS A 38 18.56 9.75 44.76
N GLN A 39 18.80 10.59 43.77
CA GLN A 39 19.66 10.32 42.63
C GLN A 39 21.10 10.04 43.10
N GLY A 40 21.59 8.82 42.86
CA GLY A 40 22.91 8.35 43.25
C GLY A 40 23.90 8.43 42.07
N ILE A 41 24.65 7.33 41.86
CA ILE A 41 25.50 7.12 40.70
C ILE A 41 24.66 6.44 39.61
N THR A 42 24.62 7.00 38.41
CA THR A 42 23.91 6.41 37.24
C THR A 42 24.94 6.07 36.17
N VAL A 43 24.78 4.91 35.54
CA VAL A 43 25.51 4.48 34.33
C VAL A 43 24.64 4.77 33.12
N THR A 44 25.17 5.52 32.16
CA THR A 44 24.44 5.97 30.97
C THR A 44 24.92 5.30 29.67
N ASN A 45 25.58 4.16 29.75
CA ASN A 45 25.85 3.32 28.61
C ASN A 45 24.54 2.61 28.20
N LYS A 46 24.35 2.33 26.91
CA LYS A 46 23.20 1.54 26.41
C LYS A 46 23.16 0.20 27.18
N MET A 47 22.01 -0.13 27.74
CA MET A 47 21.80 -1.36 28.51
C MET A 47 20.53 -2.06 28.01
N THR A 48 20.55 -3.36 27.89
CA THR A 48 19.40 -4.19 27.56
C THR A 48 18.78 -4.70 28.87
N LYS A 49 17.50 -4.37 29.12
CA LYS A 49 16.78 -4.76 30.36
C LYS A 49 17.62 -4.53 31.65
N GLY A 50 18.31 -3.38 31.73
CA GLY A 50 19.14 -3.02 32.89
C GLY A 50 20.48 -3.77 33.00
N VAL A 51 20.90 -4.49 31.98
CA VAL A 51 22.16 -5.24 31.89
C VAL A 51 23.04 -4.64 30.81
N LEU A 52 24.29 -4.37 31.10
CA LEU A 52 25.28 -3.94 30.10
C LEU A 52 25.79 -5.18 29.34
N VAL A 53 25.46 -5.30 28.06
CA VAL A 53 25.92 -6.41 27.22
C VAL A 53 27.19 -6.01 26.48
N ILE A 54 28.22 -6.88 26.49
CA ILE A 54 29.51 -6.63 25.81
C ILE A 54 29.99 -7.94 25.18
N GLN A 55 30.41 -7.90 23.92
CA GLN A 55 31.03 -9.04 23.26
C GLN A 55 32.39 -9.40 23.92
N GLU A 56 32.71 -10.67 23.96
CA GLU A 56 33.99 -11.19 24.40
C GLU A 56 35.16 -10.50 23.66
N LYS A 57 36.26 -10.30 24.35
CA LYS A 57 37.47 -9.58 23.90
C LYS A 57 37.27 -8.09 23.54
N LYS A 58 36.05 -7.53 23.65
CA LYS A 58 35.80 -6.09 23.43
C LYS A 58 36.08 -5.27 24.70
N LYS A 59 36.41 -3.98 24.48
CA LYS A 59 36.65 -3.00 25.55
C LYS A 59 35.58 -1.90 25.49
N LEU A 60 35.03 -1.49 26.66
CA LEU A 60 34.00 -0.45 26.76
C LEU A 60 34.32 0.57 27.86
N GLN A 61 34.14 1.86 27.55
CA GLN A 61 34.28 2.94 28.53
C GLN A 61 32.93 3.20 29.24
N LEU A 62 32.90 3.13 30.57
CA LEU A 62 31.69 3.52 31.32
C LEU A 62 31.44 5.02 31.25
N LYS A 63 30.22 5.39 30.87
CA LYS A 63 29.70 6.76 30.93
C LYS A 63 28.89 6.90 32.23
N LEU A 64 29.24 7.86 33.09
CA LEU A 64 28.70 7.98 34.46
C LEU A 64 28.12 9.39 34.72
N LYS A 65 26.96 9.43 35.38
CA LYS A 65 26.43 10.64 36.03
C LYS A 65 26.49 10.49 37.55
N LEU A 66 26.81 11.56 38.26
CA LEU A 66 26.76 11.64 39.71
C LEU A 66 25.78 12.78 40.08
N GLN A 67 24.70 12.45 40.82
CA GLN A 67 23.63 13.39 41.12
C GLN A 67 23.07 14.10 39.85
N GLY A 68 22.85 13.33 38.78
CA GLY A 68 22.34 13.86 37.51
C GLY A 68 23.39 14.52 36.61
N LYS A 69 24.55 15.01 37.12
CA LYS A 69 25.56 15.68 36.30
C LYS A 69 26.53 14.70 35.67
N LYS A 70 26.81 14.80 34.35
CA LYS A 70 27.75 13.96 33.58
C LYS A 70 29.17 14.11 34.11
N VAL A 71 29.86 12.99 34.35
CA VAL A 71 31.26 12.98 34.83
C VAL A 71 32.19 12.73 33.64
N SER A 72 33.06 13.70 33.34
CA SER A 72 34.02 13.55 32.24
C SER A 72 35.01 12.40 32.50
N SER A 73 35.41 11.72 31.42
CA SER A 73 36.35 10.57 31.49
C SER A 73 37.67 10.90 32.19
N LYS A 74 38.15 12.13 32.07
CA LYS A 74 39.37 12.63 32.76
C LYS A 74 39.17 12.67 34.29
N LYS A 75 37.96 12.92 34.81
CA LYS A 75 37.65 13.02 36.26
C LYS A 75 37.23 11.68 36.91
N ILE A 76 36.86 10.64 36.13
CA ILE A 76 36.37 9.32 36.65
C ILE A 76 37.36 8.69 37.65
N LYS A 77 38.64 8.64 37.33
CA LYS A 77 39.69 8.06 38.19
C LYS A 77 39.78 8.74 39.57
N LYS A 78 39.52 10.06 39.63
CA LYS A 78 39.54 10.85 40.87
C LYS A 78 38.28 10.62 41.70
N ILE A 79 37.11 10.36 41.08
CA ILE A 79 35.78 10.34 41.74
C ILE A 79 35.32 8.94 42.13
N PHE A 80 35.68 7.88 41.35
CA PHE A 80 35.17 6.53 41.59
C PHE A 80 36.23 5.47 41.81
N LYS A 81 35.85 4.40 42.59
CA LYS A 81 36.52 3.10 42.67
C LYS A 81 35.64 2.06 41.99
N PHE A 82 36.26 1.11 41.28
CA PHE A 82 35.61 0.01 40.57
C PHE A 82 36.09 -1.35 41.06
N LYS A 83 35.15 -2.33 41.13
CA LYS A 83 35.45 -3.72 41.47
C LYS A 83 34.57 -4.64 40.65
N SER A 84 35.13 -5.63 39.98
CA SER A 84 34.39 -6.70 39.32
C SER A 84 34.09 -7.82 40.31
N SER A 85 32.88 -8.44 40.20
CA SER A 85 32.52 -9.64 40.95
C SER A 85 33.24 -10.89 40.43
N ASN A 86 33.57 -10.92 39.13
CA ASN A 86 34.28 -12.01 38.51
C ASN A 86 35.31 -11.49 37.50
N LYS A 87 36.59 -11.56 37.86
CA LYS A 87 37.69 -11.08 37.02
C LYS A 87 38.02 -12.02 35.85
N LYS A 88 37.54 -13.28 35.87
CA LYS A 88 37.68 -14.23 34.75
C LYS A 88 36.76 -13.86 33.62
N ILE A 89 35.56 -13.25 33.91
CA ILE A 89 34.56 -12.81 32.93
C ILE A 89 34.78 -11.35 32.52
N VAL A 90 34.89 -10.43 33.50
CA VAL A 90 34.99 -8.99 33.25
C VAL A 90 36.05 -8.36 34.14
N THR A 91 36.93 -7.57 33.58
CA THR A 91 37.81 -6.66 34.37
C THR A 91 37.40 -5.19 34.11
N VAL A 92 37.63 -4.36 35.14
CA VAL A 92 37.41 -2.91 35.02
C VAL A 92 38.62 -2.18 35.63
N ASN A 93 39.18 -1.23 34.90
CA ASN A 93 40.35 -0.49 35.36
C ASN A 93 40.00 0.78 36.18
N LYS A 94 41.01 1.43 36.75
CA LYS A 94 40.81 2.67 37.53
C LYS A 94 40.18 3.84 36.76
N LYS A 95 40.24 3.85 35.42
CA LYS A 95 39.60 4.84 34.54
C LYS A 95 38.17 4.46 34.15
N GLY A 96 37.59 3.33 34.64
CA GLY A 96 36.23 2.87 34.33
C GLY A 96 36.11 2.22 32.97
N LYS A 97 37.22 1.77 32.34
CA LYS A 97 37.19 1.02 31.10
C LYS A 97 37.02 -0.46 31.41
N ILE A 98 35.92 -1.07 30.92
CA ILE A 98 35.62 -2.51 31.05
C ILE A 98 36.34 -3.27 29.95
N TYR A 99 36.82 -4.48 30.28
CA TYR A 99 37.29 -5.47 29.32
C TYR A 99 36.57 -6.80 29.55
N ALA A 100 35.87 -7.27 28.54
CA ALA A 100 35.14 -8.54 28.53
C ALA A 100 36.13 -9.67 28.16
N LYS A 101 36.39 -10.61 29.08
CA LYS A 101 37.42 -11.65 28.92
C LYS A 101 36.84 -12.96 28.37
N LYS A 102 35.72 -13.42 28.94
CA LYS A 102 35.05 -14.68 28.58
C LYS A 102 33.55 -14.52 28.72
N ALA A 103 32.77 -15.22 27.89
CA ALA A 103 31.33 -15.24 27.97
C ALA A 103 30.82 -15.59 29.38
N GLY A 104 29.74 -14.94 29.81
CA GLY A 104 29.15 -15.13 31.13
C GLY A 104 28.70 -13.86 31.81
N ASN A 105 28.17 -13.97 33.02
CA ASN A 105 27.58 -12.86 33.77
C ASN A 105 28.51 -12.39 34.90
N ALA A 106 28.69 -11.07 35.04
CA ALA A 106 29.42 -10.45 36.11
C ALA A 106 28.72 -9.19 36.62
N LYS A 107 29.08 -8.74 37.81
CA LYS A 107 28.63 -7.47 38.40
C LYS A 107 29.82 -6.54 38.56
N VAL A 108 29.68 -5.26 38.11
CA VAL A 108 30.68 -4.22 38.36
C VAL A 108 30.15 -3.27 39.44
N TYR A 109 30.89 -3.18 40.53
CA TYR A 109 30.59 -2.29 41.65
C TYR A 109 31.31 -0.96 41.47
N ILE A 110 30.55 0.13 41.50
CA ILE A 110 31.05 1.50 41.33
C ILE A 110 30.80 2.24 42.65
N THR A 111 31.88 2.72 43.28
CA THR A 111 31.78 3.39 44.55
C THR A 111 32.40 4.78 44.45
N GLN A 112 31.71 5.81 44.96
CA GLN A 112 32.21 7.17 45.01
C GLN A 112 33.32 7.27 46.10
N LYS A 113 34.42 7.93 45.73
CA LYS A 113 35.47 8.32 46.67
C LYS A 113 35.08 9.65 47.32
N ALA A 114 34.53 9.63 48.49
CA ALA A 114 34.16 10.84 49.25
C ALA A 114 34.48 10.66 50.73
N LYS A 115 34.76 11.78 51.44
CA LYS A 115 34.73 11.82 52.91
C LYS A 115 33.24 11.82 53.32
N GLY A 116 32.79 10.90 54.18
CA GLY A 116 31.41 10.73 54.61
C GLY A 116 30.62 9.63 53.86
N LYS A 117 29.25 9.69 53.81
CA LYS A 117 28.37 8.67 53.23
C LYS A 117 28.71 8.43 51.75
N LYS A 118 29.28 7.27 51.41
CA LYS A 118 29.72 6.90 50.05
C LYS A 118 28.54 6.39 49.23
N LYS A 119 28.31 6.96 48.05
CA LYS A 119 27.31 6.44 47.09
C LYS A 119 27.87 5.22 46.36
N LYS A 120 27.03 4.19 46.19
CA LYS A 120 27.40 2.92 45.55
C LYS A 120 26.38 2.62 44.42
N CYS A 121 26.87 2.04 43.30
CA CYS A 121 26.07 1.52 42.20
C CYS A 121 26.53 0.13 41.82
N LYS A 122 25.61 -0.78 41.50
CA LYS A 122 25.87 -2.16 41.10
C LYS A 122 25.38 -2.31 39.66
N LEU A 123 26.30 -2.48 38.72
CA LEU A 123 26.03 -2.67 37.28
C LEU A 123 26.06 -4.15 36.96
N LYS A 124 24.98 -4.70 36.35
CA LYS A 124 24.97 -6.05 35.78
C LYS A 124 25.64 -6.00 34.40
N VAL A 125 26.56 -6.93 34.13
CA VAL A 125 27.26 -7.06 32.85
C VAL A 125 27.13 -8.49 32.36
N LYS A 126 26.64 -8.67 31.12
CA LYS A 126 26.59 -9.95 30.38
C LYS A 126 27.65 -9.88 29.27
N VAL A 127 28.56 -10.80 29.24
CA VAL A 127 29.51 -10.99 28.14
C VAL A 127 28.97 -12.09 27.26
N VAL A 128 28.79 -11.79 25.96
CA VAL A 128 28.37 -12.75 24.94
C VAL A 128 29.59 -13.23 24.15
N ALA A 129 29.58 -14.49 23.74
CA ALA A 129 30.63 -15.05 22.89
C ALA A 129 30.69 -14.34 21.53
N LYS A 130 31.85 -14.30 20.89
CA LYS A 130 31.99 -13.90 19.50
C LYS A 130 31.33 -15.00 18.66
N LYS A 131 30.34 -14.69 17.80
CA LYS A 131 29.88 -15.63 16.78
C LYS A 131 31.08 -15.98 15.91
N ASN A 132 31.49 -17.23 15.93
CA ASN A 132 32.50 -17.72 15.01
C ASN A 132 31.84 -17.94 13.64
N GLU A 133 32.42 -17.41 12.61
CA GLU A 133 32.28 -17.94 11.25
C GLU A 133 32.86 -19.36 11.21
N PRO A 134 32.28 -20.30 10.45
CA PRO A 134 32.74 -21.69 10.45
C PRO A 134 34.14 -21.78 9.84
N VAL A 135 35.07 -22.30 10.64
CA VAL A 135 36.40 -22.69 10.17
C VAL A 135 36.28 -24.10 9.63
N VAL A 136 36.60 -24.29 8.38
CA VAL A 136 36.84 -25.60 7.75
C VAL A 136 38.08 -26.21 8.39
N THR A 137 37.91 -27.36 9.00
CA THR A 137 39.01 -28.17 9.57
C THR A 137 39.48 -29.14 8.48
N THR A 138 40.69 -28.98 7.99
CA THR A 138 41.46 -30.09 7.39
C THR A 138 42.63 -30.41 8.34
N THR A 139 42.64 -31.67 8.77
CA THR A 139 43.71 -32.30 9.57
C THR A 139 44.80 -32.77 8.63
N THR A 140 46.03 -32.40 8.88
CA THR A 140 47.19 -33.32 9.01
C THR A 140 48.49 -32.58 9.21
N GLY A 141 49.20 -32.90 10.25
CA GLY A 141 50.56 -33.28 10.40
C GLY A 141 51.70 -32.29 10.22
N SER A 142 52.20 -31.84 11.36
CA SER A 142 53.65 -31.82 11.76
C SER A 142 54.68 -30.90 11.08
N THR A 143 55.23 -30.06 11.96
CA THR A 143 56.62 -29.60 12.23
C THR A 143 57.21 -28.41 11.44
N ALA A 144 57.68 -27.49 12.31
CA ALA A 144 58.86 -26.62 12.26
C ALA A 144 58.77 -25.23 11.58
N GLU A 145 58.91 -24.21 12.39
CA GLU A 145 59.34 -22.81 12.17
C GLU A 145 60.83 -22.75 11.77
N PRO A 146 61.49 -21.60 11.45
CA PRO A 146 61.02 -20.29 10.97
C PRO A 146 61.93 -19.71 9.80
N THR A 147 61.59 -18.63 9.19
CA THR A 147 62.40 -17.39 9.03
C THR A 147 62.05 -16.56 7.80
N LYS A 148 61.81 -15.26 8.04
CA LYS A 148 62.10 -14.02 7.29
C LYS A 148 61.75 -13.82 5.80
N GLN A 149 60.98 -12.77 5.60
CA GLN A 149 60.84 -11.91 4.40
C GLN A 149 62.19 -11.38 3.88
N PRO A 150 62.44 -10.99 2.59
CA PRO A 150 61.83 -9.81 2.03
C PRO A 150 61.52 -9.83 0.49
N THR A 151 60.55 -8.93 0.12
CA THR A 151 60.46 -8.00 -1.02
C THR A 151 60.98 -8.37 -2.40
N ALA A 152 60.13 -8.26 -3.45
CA ALA A 152 60.18 -7.40 -4.62
C ALA A 152 59.30 -7.90 -5.76
N GLU A 153 58.54 -6.97 -6.34
CA GLU A 153 57.95 -6.97 -7.70
C GLU A 153 59.02 -6.81 -8.80
N PRO A 154 58.77 -6.80 -10.10
CA PRO A 154 57.60 -7.15 -10.96
C PRO A 154 58.02 -7.89 -12.27
N THR A 155 57.07 -7.98 -13.19
CA THR A 155 57.24 -7.93 -14.68
C THR A 155 56.86 -9.17 -15.50
N GLU A 156 55.90 -8.91 -16.40
CA GLU A 156 55.68 -9.31 -17.80
C GLU A 156 55.26 -10.73 -18.24
N GLN A 157 54.21 -10.57 -19.08
CA GLN A 157 53.62 -11.53 -20.02
C GLN A 157 54.62 -12.00 -21.10
N PRO A 158 54.53 -13.23 -21.72
CA PRO A 158 53.93 -13.23 -23.04
C PRO A 158 53.24 -14.53 -23.57
N THR A 159 52.27 -14.26 -24.52
CA THR A 159 51.96 -14.97 -25.79
C THR A 159 51.55 -16.42 -25.88
N ALA A 160 50.44 -16.56 -26.67
CA ALA A 160 49.86 -17.77 -27.20
C ALA A 160 50.72 -18.54 -28.22
N PRO A 161 50.32 -19.75 -28.66
CA PRO A 161 49.71 -19.86 -29.98
C PRO A 161 48.62 -20.93 -30.19
N THR A 162 47.61 -20.57 -30.99
CA THR A 162 46.97 -21.15 -32.18
C THR A 162 46.99 -22.67 -32.39
N VAL A 163 45.83 -23.27 -32.75
CA VAL A 163 45.50 -23.93 -34.01
C VAL A 163 44.02 -24.33 -34.09
N ALA A 164 43.34 -23.95 -35.18
CA ALA A 164 42.06 -24.50 -35.64
C ALA A 164 42.34 -25.68 -36.61
N PRO A 165 41.34 -26.50 -37.08
CA PRO A 165 40.52 -26.11 -38.20
C PRO A 165 39.09 -26.69 -38.30
N THR A 166 38.16 -25.94 -38.94
CA THR A 166 37.39 -26.20 -40.17
C THR A 166 36.26 -27.25 -40.15
N MET A 167 35.02 -26.95 -40.48
CA MET A 167 34.43 -26.76 -41.81
C MET A 167 32.94 -26.36 -41.75
N ALA A 168 32.55 -25.43 -42.64
CA ALA A 168 31.20 -25.15 -43.07
C ALA A 168 30.84 -25.99 -44.33
N PRO A 169 29.64 -25.97 -44.93
CA PRO A 169 29.18 -24.82 -45.73
C PRO A 169 27.66 -24.50 -45.78
N THR A 170 27.27 -23.30 -46.06
CA THR A 170 26.64 -22.65 -47.23
C THR A 170 25.10 -22.77 -47.33
N VAL A 171 24.32 -21.71 -47.61
CA VAL A 171 24.18 -20.78 -48.72
C VAL A 171 23.33 -19.56 -48.39
N ALA A 172 23.68 -18.36 -48.84
CA ALA A 172 22.87 -17.16 -48.99
C ALA A 172 22.30 -17.04 -50.41
N PRO A 173 21.44 -16.07 -50.76
CA PRO A 173 21.88 -14.82 -51.35
C PRO A 173 21.06 -13.56 -50.88
N THR A 174 21.66 -12.47 -50.60
CA THR A 174 22.01 -11.25 -51.35
C THR A 174 20.86 -10.49 -52.05
N VAL A 175 20.70 -9.19 -51.70
CA VAL A 175 20.93 -8.03 -52.57
C VAL A 175 20.87 -6.73 -51.75
N GLN A 176 21.90 -5.90 -51.89
CA GLN A 176 21.98 -4.48 -51.58
C GLN A 176 22.12 -3.73 -52.92
N PRO A 177 21.74 -2.45 -53.07
CA PRO A 177 22.77 -1.43 -53.18
C PRO A 177 22.38 -0.04 -52.59
N THR A 178 23.32 0.58 -51.91
CA THR A 178 24.18 1.73 -52.24
C THR A 178 23.53 3.06 -52.66
N ALA A 179 23.75 4.14 -51.92
CA ALA A 179 24.61 5.27 -52.24
C ALA A 179 24.43 6.47 -51.28
N GLN A 180 25.59 6.96 -50.81
CA GLN A 180 25.77 8.24 -50.15
C GLN A 180 26.29 9.24 -51.21
N PRO A 181 26.05 10.56 -51.09
CA PRO A 181 27.20 11.44 -50.98
C PRO A 181 27.10 12.69 -50.08
N THR A 182 28.19 12.98 -49.41
CA THR A 182 29.07 14.16 -49.27
C THR A 182 28.54 15.54 -48.80
N ALA A 183 29.04 15.91 -47.63
CA ALA A 183 29.85 17.07 -47.13
C ALA A 183 29.43 18.54 -47.22
N GLY A 184 29.28 19.18 -46.10
CA GLY A 184 29.88 20.37 -45.52
C GLY A 184 29.41 21.76 -45.96
N PRO A 185 29.73 22.86 -45.27
CA PRO A 185 30.48 23.06 -44.00
C PRO A 185 29.79 24.01 -42.97
N GLN A 186 30.36 24.02 -41.77
CA GLN A 186 30.09 24.91 -40.64
C GLN A 186 30.34 26.42 -40.88
N PRO A 187 29.77 27.31 -40.03
CA PRO A 187 30.57 27.83 -38.91
C PRO A 187 29.84 28.04 -37.56
N GLN A 188 30.66 27.90 -36.53
CA GLN A 188 30.37 28.26 -35.14
C GLN A 188 30.64 29.78 -34.95
N PRO A 189 29.99 30.48 -34.00
CA PRO A 189 30.68 30.73 -32.73
C PRO A 189 29.80 30.85 -31.45
N THR A 190 30.45 30.39 -30.39
CA THR A 190 30.57 30.93 -29.00
C THR A 190 29.40 31.58 -28.27
N ALA A 191 28.95 31.03 -27.18
CA ALA A 191 29.10 31.50 -25.79
C ALA A 191 28.15 30.74 -24.85
N GLU A 192 28.73 30.12 -23.83
CA GLU A 192 28.07 29.65 -22.63
C GLU A 192 27.39 30.80 -21.87
N PRO A 193 26.33 30.50 -21.12
CA PRO A 193 26.53 30.50 -19.67
C PRO A 193 25.96 29.28 -18.96
N THR A 194 26.77 28.80 -18.08
CA THR A 194 26.62 27.89 -17.01
C THR A 194 25.42 28.17 -16.08
N ALA A 195 24.50 27.24 -15.93
CA ALA A 195 23.88 26.89 -14.65
C ALA A 195 22.93 25.69 -14.86
N GLN A 196 23.39 24.56 -14.44
CA GLN A 196 22.63 23.33 -14.33
C GLN A 196 22.10 23.24 -12.89
N PRO A 197 20.81 23.11 -12.65
CA PRO A 197 20.34 22.64 -11.36
C PRO A 197 20.33 21.12 -11.37
N THR A 198 21.27 20.58 -10.66
CA THR A 198 21.34 19.16 -10.34
C THR A 198 20.43 18.90 -9.14
N ALA A 199 19.31 18.26 -9.36
CA ALA A 199 18.71 17.40 -8.35
C ALA A 199 17.71 16.45 -9.02
N GLN A 200 18.20 15.32 -9.40
CA GLN A 200 17.40 14.14 -9.71
C GLN A 200 17.33 13.33 -8.41
N PRO A 201 16.17 12.94 -7.94
CA PRO A 201 16.11 11.99 -6.82
C PRO A 201 16.49 10.61 -7.33
N THR A 202 17.71 10.23 -7.03
CA THR A 202 18.20 8.89 -7.25
C THR A 202 17.84 8.07 -6.02
N ALA A 203 16.75 7.37 -6.07
CA ALA A 203 16.55 6.21 -5.22
C ALA A 203 15.81 5.13 -5.98
N GLN A 204 16.52 4.47 -6.84
CA GLN A 204 16.13 3.16 -7.33
C GLN A 204 16.67 2.14 -6.33
N PRO A 205 15.85 1.29 -5.74
CA PRO A 205 16.37 0.16 -4.98
C PRO A 205 16.93 -0.86 -5.97
N THR A 206 18.22 -0.80 -6.19
CA THR A 206 18.94 -1.88 -6.84
C THR A 206 19.40 -2.84 -5.75
N ALA A 207 18.59 -3.78 -5.41
CA ALA A 207 19.06 -5.05 -4.85
C ALA A 207 17.94 -6.08 -4.94
N GLN A 208 18.09 -6.96 -5.86
CA GLN A 208 17.40 -8.23 -5.90
C GLN A 208 17.76 -9.00 -4.61
N PRO A 209 16.82 -9.47 -3.83
CA PRO A 209 17.14 -10.23 -2.63
C PRO A 209 17.65 -11.61 -3.04
N THR A 210 18.92 -11.84 -2.84
CA THR A 210 19.51 -13.18 -2.84
C THR A 210 19.79 -13.51 -1.38
N ALA A 211 18.85 -14.14 -0.72
CA ALA A 211 19.08 -15.08 0.36
C ALA A 211 17.79 -15.45 1.08
N GLN A 212 17.41 -16.66 0.92
CA GLN A 212 16.39 -17.35 1.69
C GLN A 212 16.93 -17.62 3.10
N PRO A 213 16.16 -17.43 4.16
CA PRO A 213 16.65 -17.74 5.52
C PRO A 213 16.61 -19.24 5.76
N THR A 214 17.75 -19.79 6.05
CA THR A 214 17.87 -21.14 6.59
C THR A 214 18.10 -21.05 8.08
N ALA A 215 17.14 -21.44 8.90
CA ALA A 215 17.41 -21.94 10.23
C ALA A 215 16.24 -22.78 10.73
N GLN A 216 16.45 -24.05 10.78
CA GLN A 216 15.63 -25.03 11.45
C GLN A 216 16.04 -25.12 12.92
N PRO A 217 15.13 -25.28 13.87
CA PRO A 217 15.49 -25.42 15.28
C PRO A 217 15.85 -26.87 15.61
N THR A 218 16.93 -27.02 16.31
CA THR A 218 17.42 -28.30 16.80
C THR A 218 17.00 -28.54 18.23
N LYS A 219 16.27 -29.62 18.39
CA LYS A 219 16.16 -30.53 19.56
C LYS A 219 16.02 -29.99 21.00
N GLN A 220 14.96 -30.45 21.55
CA GLN A 220 14.49 -30.59 22.92
C GLN A 220 15.54 -31.27 23.84
N PRO A 221 15.60 -30.93 25.10
CA PRO A 221 15.97 -31.83 26.16
C PRO A 221 14.82 -32.04 27.13
N THR A 222 14.57 -33.31 27.36
CA THR A 222 13.70 -33.88 28.37
C THR A 222 14.28 -33.66 29.75
N ALA A 223 13.49 -33.18 30.67
CA ALA A 223 13.66 -33.41 32.11
C ALA A 223 12.38 -33.13 32.85
N GLN A 224 11.88 -34.12 33.54
CA GLN A 224 10.68 -34.12 34.34
C GLN A 224 11.02 -33.55 35.75
N PRO A 225 10.15 -32.82 36.39
CA PRO A 225 10.33 -32.44 37.79
C PRO A 225 9.44 -33.23 38.72
N THR A 226 10.01 -33.51 39.86
CA THR A 226 9.33 -34.14 41.02
C THR A 226 8.94 -33.10 42.06
N ALA A 227 7.84 -33.37 42.71
CA ALA A 227 7.36 -32.96 44.04
C ALA A 227 6.58 -31.63 44.20
N GLN A 228 5.40 -31.92 44.65
CA GLN A 228 4.38 -31.06 45.27
C GLN A 228 4.71 -30.80 46.75
N PRO A 229 4.26 -29.73 47.33
CA PRO A 229 3.66 -29.86 48.69
C PRO A 229 2.25 -29.25 48.79
N THR A 230 1.46 -29.94 49.51
CA THR A 230 0.12 -29.72 50.01
C THR A 230 0.08 -28.63 51.09
N ALA A 231 -0.94 -27.82 51.09
CA ALA A 231 -1.48 -27.22 52.31
C ALA A 231 -2.95 -26.81 52.11
N GLU A 232 -3.78 -27.21 53.04
CA GLU A 232 -5.22 -27.09 53.14
C GLU A 232 -5.68 -25.81 53.89
N PRO A 233 -6.98 -25.64 54.18
CA PRO A 233 -7.78 -24.46 53.80
C PRO A 233 -8.21 -23.59 54.97
N THR A 234 -8.74 -22.40 54.75
CA THR A 234 -9.44 -21.61 55.76
C THR A 234 -10.69 -20.87 55.23
N LYS A 235 -11.80 -21.44 55.60
CA LYS A 235 -13.13 -20.86 55.96
C LYS A 235 -13.72 -19.65 55.28
N GLN A 236 -14.90 -19.90 54.80
CA GLN A 236 -16.04 -19.10 54.38
C GLN A 236 -16.68 -18.31 55.53
N PRO A 237 -17.40 -17.25 55.25
CA PRO A 237 -18.67 -16.98 55.89
C PRO A 237 -19.88 -16.92 54.98
N THR A 238 -20.91 -17.47 55.46
CA THR A 238 -22.27 -17.65 54.95
C THR A 238 -23.07 -16.35 55.01
N ALA A 239 -23.90 -16.09 54.01
CA ALA A 239 -25.11 -15.28 54.15
C ALA A 239 -26.20 -15.78 53.21
N GLU A 240 -27.37 -15.89 53.71
CA GLU A 240 -28.58 -16.56 53.21
C GLU A 240 -29.48 -15.66 52.33
N PRO A 241 -30.64 -16.10 51.83
CA PRO A 241 -31.05 -15.90 50.46
C PRO A 241 -32.22 -14.92 50.27
N THR A 242 -32.40 -14.38 49.10
CA THR A 242 -33.64 -13.70 48.72
C THR A 242 -34.20 -14.21 47.40
N LYS A 243 -35.48 -14.41 47.43
CA LYS A 243 -36.44 -15.10 46.58
C LYS A 243 -36.34 -14.88 45.06
N GLN A 244 -36.56 -15.94 44.35
CA GLN A 244 -36.79 -16.16 42.94
C GLN A 244 -38.14 -15.62 42.44
N PRO A 245 -38.26 -15.21 41.20
CA PRO A 245 -39.47 -15.42 40.43
C PRO A 245 -39.24 -16.46 39.30
N THR A 246 -40.21 -17.30 39.18
CA THR A 246 -40.39 -18.40 38.24
C THR A 246 -40.48 -17.90 36.80
N ALA A 247 -39.76 -18.52 35.87
CA ALA A 247 -39.98 -18.41 34.43
C ALA A 247 -39.87 -19.79 33.78
N GLU A 248 -40.73 -20.01 32.80
CA GLU A 248 -41.01 -21.25 32.07
C GLU A 248 -39.80 -21.82 31.28
N PRO A 249 -39.85 -23.09 30.83
CA PRO A 249 -38.68 -23.81 30.35
C PRO A 249 -38.33 -23.47 28.90
N THR A 250 -37.13 -22.93 28.72
CA THR A 250 -36.53 -22.74 27.41
C THR A 250 -35.75 -24.00 27.02
N LYS A 251 -35.90 -24.40 25.79
CA LYS A 251 -35.28 -25.58 25.17
C LYS A 251 -33.75 -25.61 25.40
N GLN A 252 -33.30 -26.81 25.74
CA GLN A 252 -31.93 -27.22 25.92
C GLN A 252 -31.07 -26.83 24.70
N PRO A 253 -29.94 -26.15 24.89
CA PRO A 253 -28.98 -25.95 23.79
C PRO A 253 -28.31 -27.30 23.48
N THR A 254 -28.30 -27.65 22.24
CA THR A 254 -27.52 -28.77 21.69
C THR A 254 -26.04 -28.53 22.04
N ALA A 255 -25.40 -29.55 22.57
CA ALA A 255 -24.00 -29.55 22.94
C ALA A 255 -23.13 -29.04 21.79
N GLU A 256 -22.23 -28.06 22.08
CA GLU A 256 -21.15 -27.70 21.18
C GLU A 256 -20.33 -28.94 20.82
N PRO A 257 -19.93 -29.09 19.56
CA PRO A 257 -19.00 -30.15 19.18
C PRO A 257 -17.65 -29.89 19.84
N THR A 258 -17.23 -30.79 20.67
CA THR A 258 -15.91 -30.90 21.25
C THR A 258 -14.84 -30.72 20.12
N PRO A 259 -13.74 -29.96 20.33
CA PRO A 259 -12.69 -29.88 19.34
C PRO A 259 -12.22 -31.29 18.97
N SER A 260 -12.32 -31.63 17.69
CA SER A 260 -11.84 -32.91 17.15
C SER A 260 -10.38 -33.08 17.53
N ALA A 261 -10.08 -34.15 18.24
CA ALA A 261 -8.71 -34.57 18.49
C ALA A 261 -7.93 -34.56 17.15
N SER A 262 -6.75 -33.98 17.12
CA SER A 262 -5.86 -34.00 15.97
C SER A 262 -5.66 -35.45 15.53
N GLN A 263 -6.19 -35.82 14.38
CA GLN A 263 -5.90 -37.09 13.78
C GLN A 263 -4.40 -37.20 13.54
N GLU A 264 -3.81 -38.33 14.00
CA GLU A 264 -2.41 -38.62 13.65
C GLU A 264 -2.24 -38.65 12.12
N PRO A 265 -1.15 -38.13 11.58
CA PRO A 265 -0.88 -38.15 10.14
C PRO A 265 -0.94 -39.55 9.58
N GLN A 266 -1.84 -39.81 8.64
CA GLN A 266 -2.00 -41.11 8.00
C GLN A 266 -1.23 -41.16 6.69
N LEU A 267 -0.23 -42.04 6.57
CA LEU A 267 0.47 -42.27 5.30
C LEU A 267 -0.52 -42.85 4.28
N VAL A 268 -0.76 -42.14 3.17
CA VAL A 268 -1.71 -42.54 2.13
C VAL A 268 -1.02 -42.95 0.82
N ASN A 269 0.18 -42.47 0.60
CA ASN A 269 1.00 -42.85 -0.55
C ASN A 269 2.48 -42.64 -0.25
N SER A 270 3.34 -43.42 -0.91
CA SER A 270 4.79 -43.23 -0.90
C SER A 270 5.41 -43.82 -2.15
N GLY A 271 6.58 -43.33 -2.54
CA GLY A 271 7.27 -43.88 -3.68
C GLY A 271 8.75 -43.53 -3.77
N GLU A 272 9.49 -44.40 -4.41
CA GLU A 272 10.88 -44.15 -4.81
C GLU A 272 10.89 -43.36 -6.13
N CYS A 273 11.53 -42.21 -6.16
CA CYS A 273 11.58 -41.34 -7.33
C CYS A 273 12.26 -42.04 -8.53
N SER A 274 13.18 -42.97 -8.29
CA SER A 274 13.81 -43.80 -9.34
C SER A 274 12.81 -44.65 -10.16
N LYS A 275 11.60 -44.84 -9.65
CA LYS A 275 10.50 -45.56 -10.33
C LYS A 275 9.55 -44.64 -11.05
N MET A 276 9.77 -43.35 -11.01
CA MET A 276 8.92 -42.34 -11.61
C MET A 276 9.31 -42.08 -13.07
N THR A 277 8.41 -41.48 -13.84
CA THR A 277 8.69 -41.00 -15.20
C THR A 277 9.51 -39.73 -15.15
N CYS A 278 10.69 -39.73 -15.76
CA CYS A 278 11.52 -38.56 -15.90
C CYS A 278 11.14 -37.77 -17.15
N GLY A 279 11.26 -36.44 -17.07
CA GLY A 279 11.04 -35.54 -18.19
C GLY A 279 11.79 -34.20 -18.00
N GLY A 280 11.70 -33.33 -18.98
CA GLY A 280 12.57 -32.15 -19.09
C GLY A 280 13.67 -32.38 -20.11
N SER A 281 14.79 -31.64 -20.02
CA SER A 281 15.88 -31.76 -21.01
C SER A 281 16.82 -32.89 -20.71
N TYR A 282 17.08 -33.20 -19.42
CA TYR A 282 18.17 -34.06 -19.01
C TYR A 282 17.88 -34.99 -17.83
N ALA A 283 16.72 -34.88 -17.16
CA ALA A 283 16.39 -35.67 -15.99
C ALA A 283 16.60 -37.18 -16.23
N GLY A 284 17.20 -37.88 -15.27
CA GLY A 284 17.49 -39.31 -15.40
C GLY A 284 17.67 -40.04 -14.09
N VAL A 285 17.44 -41.36 -14.12
CA VAL A 285 17.58 -42.24 -12.96
C VAL A 285 19.07 -42.59 -12.76
N ALA A 286 19.55 -42.42 -11.53
CA ALA A 286 20.91 -42.78 -11.10
C ALA A 286 20.88 -43.55 -9.79
N GLY A 287 20.83 -44.88 -9.88
CA GLY A 287 20.67 -45.76 -8.71
C GLY A 287 19.29 -45.65 -8.09
N ASP A 288 19.23 -45.30 -6.84
CA ASP A 288 17.99 -45.14 -6.03
C ASP A 288 17.34 -43.75 -6.13
N LYS A 289 17.83 -42.88 -6.99
CA LYS A 289 17.41 -41.49 -7.09
C LYS A 289 17.26 -41.00 -8.52
N VAL A 290 16.50 -39.93 -8.72
CA VAL A 290 16.48 -39.17 -9.97
C VAL A 290 17.42 -37.98 -9.85
N VAL A 291 18.22 -37.75 -10.88
CA VAL A 291 19.06 -36.56 -11.03
C VAL A 291 18.33 -35.59 -11.92
N LEU A 292 18.17 -34.38 -11.43
CA LEU A 292 17.62 -33.21 -12.13
C LEU A 292 18.80 -32.30 -12.49
N TYR A 293 19.23 -32.36 -13.76
CA TYR A 293 20.47 -31.74 -14.24
C TYR A 293 20.29 -30.26 -14.63
N SER A 294 19.09 -29.87 -14.93
CA SER A 294 18.82 -28.49 -15.36
C SER A 294 17.45 -28.01 -14.94
N ASN A 295 17.32 -26.68 -14.81
CA ASN A 295 16.03 -26.07 -14.52
C ASN A 295 14.97 -26.52 -15.54
N GLY A 296 13.81 -26.95 -15.05
CA GLY A 296 12.75 -27.54 -15.83
C GLY A 296 12.77 -29.07 -15.93
N ASP A 297 13.81 -29.73 -15.45
CA ASP A 297 13.84 -31.18 -15.30
C ASP A 297 12.89 -31.63 -14.17
N TYR A 298 12.25 -32.79 -14.37
CA TYR A 298 11.29 -33.29 -13.40
C TYR A 298 11.19 -34.80 -13.35
N CYS A 299 10.63 -35.34 -12.30
CA CYS A 299 10.06 -36.67 -12.28
C CYS A 299 8.60 -36.62 -11.82
N SER A 300 7.79 -37.56 -12.35
CA SER A 300 6.36 -37.61 -12.02
C SER A 300 5.80 -39.00 -11.88
N THR A 301 4.75 -39.14 -11.09
CA THR A 301 3.92 -40.33 -10.94
C THR A 301 2.47 -39.87 -10.85
N SER A 302 1.54 -40.80 -10.63
CA SER A 302 0.13 -40.44 -10.36
C SER A 302 -0.41 -41.15 -9.12
N TYR A 303 -1.33 -40.49 -8.46
CA TYR A 303 -2.01 -41.00 -7.27
C TYR A 303 -3.50 -40.69 -7.37
N GLU A 304 -4.34 -41.57 -6.83
CA GLU A 304 -5.79 -41.43 -6.75
C GLU A 304 -6.15 -40.68 -5.45
N PHE A 305 -6.50 -39.42 -5.56
CA PHE A 305 -6.90 -38.61 -4.39
C PHE A 305 -8.37 -38.86 -4.08
N GLU A 306 -8.66 -39.32 -2.87
CA GLU A 306 -9.98 -39.61 -2.40
C GLU A 306 -10.68 -38.38 -1.79
N GLY A 307 -11.79 -37.96 -2.42
CA GLY A 307 -12.65 -36.89 -1.91
C GLY A 307 -12.04 -35.47 -2.08
N THR A 308 -12.91 -34.49 -1.86
CA THR A 308 -12.54 -33.05 -1.84
C THR A 308 -12.27 -32.58 -0.42
N ASN A 309 -11.78 -31.38 -0.25
CA ASN A 309 -11.52 -30.73 1.04
C ASN A 309 -10.63 -31.55 1.99
N LYS A 310 -9.53 -32.06 1.44
CA LYS A 310 -8.52 -32.81 2.20
C LYS A 310 -7.24 -31.99 2.35
N LYS A 311 -6.61 -32.12 3.51
CA LYS A 311 -5.30 -31.55 3.80
C LYS A 311 -4.24 -32.67 3.80
N TYR A 312 -3.14 -32.41 3.09
CA TYR A 312 -2.05 -33.36 2.97
C TYR A 312 -0.73 -32.74 3.38
N ARG A 313 0.19 -33.60 3.84
CA ARG A 313 1.61 -33.28 4.00
C ARG A 313 2.41 -34.15 3.05
N MET A 314 3.22 -33.52 2.21
CA MET A 314 4.21 -34.18 1.36
C MET A 314 5.58 -34.10 2.03
N VAL A 315 6.23 -35.21 2.24
CA VAL A 315 7.64 -35.29 2.64
C VAL A 315 8.44 -35.73 1.43
N VAL A 316 9.44 -34.97 1.03
CA VAL A 316 10.32 -35.28 -0.10
C VAL A 316 11.75 -35.45 0.40
N LYS A 317 12.37 -36.55 0.07
CA LYS A 317 13.77 -36.83 0.37
C LYS A 317 14.65 -36.51 -0.83
N GLY A 318 15.61 -35.62 -0.64
CA GLY A 318 16.47 -35.15 -1.72
C GLY A 318 17.80 -34.58 -1.23
N ALA A 319 18.63 -34.15 -2.16
CA ALA A 319 19.89 -33.48 -1.91
C ALA A 319 20.26 -32.57 -3.08
N SER A 320 21.18 -31.64 -2.86
CA SER A 320 21.81 -30.88 -3.95
C SER A 320 23.32 -30.81 -3.73
N SER A 321 24.08 -30.98 -4.77
CA SER A 321 25.54 -30.85 -4.73
C SER A 321 26.00 -29.38 -4.72
N ASN A 322 25.07 -28.42 -4.80
CA ASN A 322 25.35 -27.00 -4.75
C ASN A 322 25.51 -26.51 -3.31
N SER A 323 26.27 -25.46 -3.12
CA SER A 323 26.42 -24.76 -1.84
C SER A 323 25.21 -23.88 -1.49
N SER A 324 24.44 -23.48 -2.49
CA SER A 324 23.19 -22.75 -2.35
C SER A 324 21.99 -23.70 -2.44
N THR A 325 20.86 -23.30 -1.86
CA THR A 325 19.65 -24.11 -1.83
C THR A 325 19.06 -24.25 -3.22
N ALA A 326 18.92 -25.47 -3.72
CA ALA A 326 18.17 -25.79 -4.92
C ALA A 326 16.68 -25.86 -4.60
N SER A 327 15.82 -25.39 -5.51
CA SER A 327 14.37 -25.33 -5.33
C SER A 327 13.67 -26.34 -6.23
N VAL A 328 12.97 -27.29 -5.61
CA VAL A 328 12.15 -28.30 -6.30
C VAL A 328 10.68 -28.04 -5.98
N SER A 329 9.91 -27.68 -7.00
CA SER A 329 8.48 -27.44 -6.87
C SER A 329 7.66 -28.71 -6.99
N VAL A 330 6.65 -28.83 -6.15
CA VAL A 330 5.69 -29.94 -6.14
C VAL A 330 4.42 -29.50 -6.84
N TYR A 331 3.99 -30.29 -7.82
CA TYR A 331 2.75 -30.08 -8.55
C TYR A 331 1.80 -31.27 -8.35
N ILE A 332 0.52 -30.99 -8.19
CA ILE A 332 -0.55 -31.98 -8.17
C ILE A 332 -1.58 -31.62 -9.23
N GLY A 333 -1.80 -32.51 -10.20
CA GLY A 333 -2.74 -32.26 -11.29
C GLY A 333 -2.42 -31.01 -12.12
N GLY A 334 -1.13 -30.68 -12.26
CA GLY A 334 -0.66 -29.50 -12.98
C GLY A 334 -0.64 -28.21 -12.15
N LYS A 335 -1.26 -28.17 -10.95
CA LYS A 335 -1.23 -27.04 -10.04
C LYS A 335 -0.03 -27.16 -9.10
N LYS A 336 0.78 -26.10 -8.94
CA LYS A 336 1.84 -26.01 -7.94
C LYS A 336 1.23 -25.97 -6.53
N VAL A 337 1.68 -26.87 -5.65
CA VAL A 337 1.20 -26.95 -4.25
C VAL A 337 2.25 -26.53 -3.24
N GLY A 338 3.49 -26.25 -3.69
CA GLY A 338 4.55 -25.71 -2.86
C GLY A 338 5.93 -26.02 -3.41
N THR A 339 6.96 -25.63 -2.68
CA THR A 339 8.38 -25.83 -3.05
C THR A 339 9.16 -26.38 -1.86
N VAL A 340 10.04 -27.34 -2.10
CA VAL A 340 11.00 -27.87 -1.12
C VAL A 340 12.42 -27.48 -1.52
N GLY A 341 13.29 -27.22 -0.55
CA GLY A 341 14.66 -26.78 -0.78
C GLY A 341 15.70 -27.79 -0.33
N PHE A 342 16.71 -28.04 -1.17
CA PHE A 342 17.81 -28.95 -0.84
C PHE A 342 19.17 -28.27 -0.90
N THR A 343 20.03 -28.56 0.08
CA THR A 343 21.38 -28.05 0.17
C THR A 343 22.30 -29.16 0.69
N GLY A 344 23.46 -29.33 0.04
CA GLY A 344 24.45 -30.34 0.41
C GLY A 344 24.16 -31.72 -0.15
N THR A 345 25.21 -32.57 -0.20
CA THR A 345 25.20 -33.89 -0.86
C THR A 345 24.51 -34.98 -0.05
N THR A 346 24.23 -34.74 1.22
CA THR A 346 23.54 -35.70 2.09
C THR A 346 22.04 -35.61 1.85
N LEU A 347 21.41 -36.76 1.61
CA LEU A 347 19.93 -36.80 1.51
C LEU A 347 19.29 -36.29 2.80
N SER A 348 18.40 -35.36 2.64
CA SER A 348 17.61 -34.76 3.73
C SER A 348 16.13 -34.79 3.36
N GLU A 349 15.28 -34.83 4.37
CA GLU A 349 13.83 -34.76 4.21
C GLU A 349 13.36 -33.32 4.36
N GLN A 350 12.51 -32.91 3.41
CA GLN A 350 11.84 -31.62 3.43
C GLN A 350 10.35 -31.89 3.31
N SER A 351 9.51 -31.08 3.98
CA SER A 351 8.07 -31.26 3.94
C SER A 351 7.34 -29.98 3.62
N LEU A 352 6.20 -30.12 2.96
CA LEU A 352 5.22 -29.08 2.74
C LEU A 352 3.81 -29.57 3.02
N GLU A 353 2.92 -28.70 3.44
CA GLU A 353 1.49 -28.97 3.62
C GLU A 353 0.69 -28.25 2.57
N PHE A 354 -0.36 -28.88 2.04
CA PHE A 354 -1.22 -28.31 1.03
C PHE A 354 -2.66 -28.79 1.18
N LYS A 355 -3.59 -28.04 0.61
CA LYS A 355 -5.02 -28.33 0.60
C LYS A 355 -5.43 -28.77 -0.80
N MET A 356 -6.29 -29.78 -0.87
CA MET A 356 -6.99 -30.24 -2.06
C MET A 356 -8.47 -29.95 -1.88
N THR A 357 -8.95 -28.79 -2.34
CA THR A 357 -10.33 -28.35 -2.13
C THR A 357 -11.27 -28.79 -3.25
N ASP A 358 -10.80 -28.74 -4.51
CA ASP A 358 -11.65 -28.89 -5.68
C ASP A 358 -11.22 -30.04 -6.62
N VAL A 359 -10.16 -30.76 -6.27
CA VAL A 359 -9.55 -31.78 -7.14
C VAL A 359 -9.61 -33.14 -6.48
N THR A 360 -10.19 -34.11 -7.15
CA THR A 360 -10.27 -35.51 -6.74
C THR A 360 -9.85 -36.41 -7.91
N GLY A 361 -9.79 -37.72 -7.62
CA GLY A 361 -9.44 -38.70 -8.62
C GLY A 361 -7.97 -38.79 -8.93
N LYS A 362 -7.63 -39.41 -10.05
CA LYS A 362 -6.25 -39.65 -10.43
C LYS A 362 -5.55 -38.37 -10.88
N GLN A 363 -4.58 -37.91 -10.08
CA GLN A 363 -3.77 -36.74 -10.35
C GLN A 363 -2.30 -37.08 -10.52
N GLU A 364 -1.60 -36.30 -11.36
CA GLU A 364 -0.15 -36.36 -11.47
C GLU A 364 0.48 -35.71 -10.22
N ILE A 365 1.44 -36.40 -9.59
CA ILE A 365 2.39 -35.82 -8.63
C ILE A 365 3.69 -35.59 -9.37
N LYS A 366 4.18 -34.35 -9.41
CA LYS A 366 5.38 -33.96 -10.14
C LYS A 366 6.34 -33.19 -9.26
N PHE A 367 7.62 -33.55 -9.28
CA PHE A 367 8.73 -32.83 -8.66
C PHE A 367 9.55 -32.17 -9.76
N LEU A 368 9.49 -30.86 -9.88
CA LEU A 368 10.13 -30.08 -10.93
C LEU A 368 11.22 -29.19 -10.34
N LEU A 369 12.43 -29.27 -10.89
CA LEU A 369 13.53 -28.38 -10.54
C LEU A 369 13.29 -26.99 -11.10
N GLU A 370 13.00 -26.00 -10.24
CA GLU A 370 12.86 -24.61 -10.64
C GLU A 370 14.23 -23.94 -10.79
N THR A 371 15.12 -24.17 -9.81
CA THR A 371 16.49 -23.68 -9.88
C THR A 371 17.43 -24.55 -9.04
N ASP A 372 18.60 -24.84 -9.60
CA ASP A 372 19.71 -25.47 -8.90
C ASP A 372 20.38 -24.51 -7.92
N ASN A 373 20.31 -23.20 -8.19
CA ASN A 373 21.10 -22.15 -7.55
C ASN A 373 22.61 -22.45 -7.55
N GLY A 374 23.10 -23.07 -8.63
CA GLY A 374 24.51 -23.43 -8.81
C GLY A 374 24.77 -24.09 -10.14
N SER A 375 25.91 -24.78 -10.26
CA SER A 375 26.34 -25.51 -11.43
C SER A 375 26.38 -27.02 -11.25
N ASN A 376 25.92 -27.50 -10.09
CA ASN A 376 25.90 -28.92 -9.75
C ASN A 376 24.47 -29.44 -9.62
N ASP A 377 24.30 -30.73 -9.64
CA ASP A 377 23.02 -31.42 -9.79
C ASP A 377 22.21 -31.43 -8.50
N THR A 378 20.88 -31.50 -8.66
CA THR A 378 19.91 -31.74 -7.62
C THR A 378 19.32 -33.14 -7.74
N TYR A 379 19.06 -33.79 -6.62
CA TYR A 379 18.60 -35.17 -6.54
C TYR A 379 17.30 -35.25 -5.77
N VAL A 380 16.36 -36.08 -6.24
CA VAL A 380 15.17 -36.54 -5.50
C VAL A 380 15.21 -38.06 -5.40
N ASN A 381 15.03 -38.58 -4.18
CA ASN A 381 15.16 -39.98 -3.86
C ASN A 381 13.81 -40.68 -3.65
N SER A 382 12.99 -40.12 -2.74
CA SER A 382 11.69 -40.67 -2.41
C SER A 382 10.73 -39.60 -1.91
N TYR A 383 9.45 -39.95 -1.84
CA TYR A 383 8.44 -39.09 -1.23
C TYR A 383 7.49 -39.93 -0.39
N GLU A 384 6.85 -39.26 0.59
CA GLU A 384 5.75 -39.78 1.38
C GLU A 384 4.61 -38.74 1.39
N LEU A 385 3.39 -39.18 1.18
CA LEU A 385 2.19 -38.36 1.21
C LEU A 385 1.32 -38.78 2.39
N TYR A 386 1.08 -37.85 3.31
CA TYR A 386 0.26 -38.06 4.47
C TYR A 386 -1.05 -37.28 4.34
N TYR A 387 -2.16 -37.95 4.60
CA TYR A 387 -3.42 -37.25 4.93
C TYR A 387 -3.33 -36.74 6.38
N ILE A 388 -3.61 -35.46 6.58
CA ILE A 388 -3.46 -34.79 7.88
C ILE A 388 -4.76 -34.14 8.36
N GLY A 389 -5.88 -34.48 7.72
CA GLY A 389 -7.21 -34.05 8.13
C GLY A 389 -8.06 -33.47 7.02
N ASP A 390 -9.28 -33.18 7.32
CA ASP A 390 -10.21 -32.53 6.40
C ASP A 390 -10.04 -31.02 6.48
N VAL A 391 -10.22 -30.36 5.34
CA VAL A 391 -10.37 -28.91 5.27
C VAL A 391 -11.82 -28.58 5.53
N LYS A 392 -12.09 -27.71 6.49
CA LYS A 392 -13.46 -27.21 6.70
C LYS A 392 -13.96 -26.60 5.37
N PRO A 393 -15.16 -26.98 4.90
CA PRO A 393 -15.71 -26.38 3.70
C PRO A 393 -15.77 -24.85 3.85
N LEU A 394 -15.32 -24.14 2.81
CA LEU A 394 -15.47 -22.69 2.78
C LEU A 394 -16.95 -22.33 2.86
N PRO A 395 -17.30 -21.24 3.55
CA PRO A 395 -18.67 -20.73 3.59
C PRO A 395 -19.20 -20.46 2.17
N ASP A 396 -20.51 -20.23 2.05
CA ASP A 396 -21.08 -19.72 0.82
C ASP A 396 -20.45 -18.40 0.43
N ALA A 397 -20.63 -17.99 -0.84
CA ALA A 397 -20.08 -16.74 -1.33
C ALA A 397 -20.46 -15.56 -0.40
N PRO A 398 -19.53 -14.68 -0.05
CA PRO A 398 -19.84 -13.56 0.85
C PRO A 398 -20.85 -12.62 0.20
N ILE A 399 -21.69 -12.01 1.04
CA ILE A 399 -22.65 -11.00 0.61
C ILE A 399 -22.12 -9.65 1.08
N PRO A 400 -21.64 -8.79 0.17
CA PRO A 400 -21.23 -7.44 0.53
C PRO A 400 -22.40 -6.66 1.15
N ALA A 401 -22.09 -5.78 2.11
CA ALA A 401 -23.13 -4.98 2.75
C ALA A 401 -23.71 -3.96 1.75
N SER A 402 -25.05 -3.94 1.61
CA SER A 402 -25.74 -2.95 0.77
C SER A 402 -25.90 -1.58 1.44
N VAL A 403 -25.61 -1.49 2.75
CA VAL A 403 -25.60 -0.27 3.55
C VAL A 403 -24.30 -0.19 4.32
N GLY A 404 -23.64 0.96 4.26
CA GLY A 404 -22.34 1.16 4.87
C GLY A 404 -22.33 0.97 6.39
N ALA A 405 -21.18 0.49 6.89
CA ALA A 405 -20.99 0.22 8.32
C ALA A 405 -21.13 1.47 9.19
N VAL A 406 -20.81 2.65 8.66
CA VAL A 406 -20.95 3.92 9.40
C VAL A 406 -22.41 4.19 9.74
N SER A 407 -23.32 3.96 8.79
CA SER A 407 -24.76 4.15 9.03
C SER A 407 -25.38 3.08 9.93
N THR A 408 -24.89 1.84 9.85
CA THR A 408 -25.46 0.71 10.59
C THR A 408 -24.79 0.44 11.94
N GLY A 409 -23.60 0.99 12.17
CA GLY A 409 -22.74 0.65 13.31
C GLY A 409 -22.16 -0.78 13.23
N LYS A 410 -22.41 -1.53 12.14
CA LYS A 410 -22.02 -2.93 11.99
C LYS A 410 -20.88 -3.07 11.02
N TYR A 411 -19.68 -3.26 11.55
CA TYR A 411 -18.47 -3.54 10.78
C TYR A 411 -18.32 -5.06 10.64
N ARG A 412 -18.19 -5.55 9.39
CA ARG A 412 -18.05 -6.98 9.10
C ARG A 412 -16.77 -7.55 9.69
N ASN A 413 -16.87 -8.71 10.31
CA ASN A 413 -15.73 -9.49 10.76
C ASN A 413 -15.62 -10.74 9.87
N LEU A 414 -14.82 -10.63 8.80
CA LEU A 414 -14.66 -11.68 7.79
C LEU A 414 -13.99 -12.94 8.36
N PHE A 415 -13.10 -12.82 9.34
CA PHE A 415 -12.53 -13.99 10.02
C PHE A 415 -13.60 -14.75 10.81
N LYS A 416 -14.54 -14.03 11.45
CA LYS A 416 -15.67 -14.66 12.12
C LYS A 416 -16.61 -15.34 11.13
N GLU A 417 -16.87 -14.70 9.99
CA GLU A 417 -17.67 -15.29 8.89
C GLU A 417 -16.98 -16.55 8.34
N LEU A 418 -15.65 -16.56 8.26
CA LEU A 418 -14.86 -17.74 7.88
C LEU A 418 -14.86 -18.84 8.97
N GLY A 419 -15.28 -18.49 10.21
CA GLY A 419 -15.53 -19.44 11.30
C GLY A 419 -14.48 -19.47 12.40
N TYR A 420 -13.62 -18.45 12.49
CA TYR A 420 -12.75 -18.23 13.65
C TYR A 420 -13.55 -17.64 14.81
N SER A 421 -13.20 -18.00 16.04
CA SER A 421 -13.81 -17.42 17.25
C SER A 421 -13.28 -16.00 17.51
N ASP A 422 -14.08 -15.20 18.23
CA ASP A 422 -13.66 -13.85 18.64
C ASP A 422 -12.33 -13.90 19.43
N ALA A 423 -12.15 -14.91 20.30
CA ALA A 423 -10.92 -15.07 21.09
C ALA A 423 -9.68 -15.36 20.23
N GLU A 424 -9.80 -16.15 19.16
CA GLU A 424 -8.71 -16.41 18.22
C GLU A 424 -8.36 -15.15 17.42
N ILE A 425 -9.41 -14.43 16.97
CA ILE A 425 -9.25 -13.17 16.22
C ILE A 425 -8.57 -12.11 17.09
N ASP A 426 -9.05 -11.90 18.31
CA ASP A 426 -8.45 -10.96 19.25
C ASP A 426 -7.00 -11.32 19.56
N LYS A 427 -6.72 -12.59 19.80
CA LYS A 427 -5.36 -13.10 20.03
C LYS A 427 -4.45 -12.87 18.81
N LYS A 428 -4.96 -13.08 17.59
CA LYS A 428 -4.20 -12.85 16.34
C LYS A 428 -3.82 -11.38 16.20
N VAL A 429 -4.80 -10.48 16.35
CA VAL A 429 -4.61 -9.04 16.23
C VAL A 429 -3.67 -8.51 17.32
N GLU A 430 -3.90 -8.89 18.59
CA GLU A 430 -3.04 -8.46 19.71
C GLU A 430 -1.62 -9.03 19.58
N SER A 431 -1.45 -10.28 19.11
CA SER A 431 -0.12 -10.87 18.88
C SER A 431 0.65 -10.10 17.79
N ALA A 432 -0.04 -9.66 16.73
CA ALA A 432 0.57 -8.82 15.70
C ALA A 432 0.98 -7.46 16.28
N TRP A 433 0.10 -6.78 17.02
CA TRP A 433 0.40 -5.54 17.73
C TRP A 433 1.63 -5.68 18.63
N GLN A 434 1.69 -6.71 19.47
CA GLN A 434 2.81 -6.93 20.37
C GLN A 434 4.14 -7.12 19.63
N LYS A 435 4.12 -7.80 18.48
CA LYS A 435 5.33 -7.97 17.66
C LYS A 435 5.76 -6.65 17.03
N PHE A 436 4.85 -5.90 16.42
CA PHE A 436 5.17 -4.66 15.71
C PHE A 436 5.59 -3.53 16.64
N PHE A 437 4.97 -3.41 17.80
CA PHE A 437 5.27 -2.30 18.73
C PHE A 437 6.29 -2.67 19.78
N TYR A 438 6.34 -3.92 20.22
CA TYR A 438 7.12 -4.33 21.41
C TYR A 438 8.00 -5.55 21.19
N GLY A 439 8.02 -6.10 19.99
CA GLY A 439 8.84 -7.26 19.64
C GLY A 439 10.34 -7.03 19.71
N THR A 440 11.09 -7.95 19.17
CA THR A 440 12.55 -7.85 19.04
C THR A 440 12.95 -6.72 18.07
N ASP A 441 14.24 -6.37 18.02
CA ASP A 441 14.74 -5.38 17.04
C ASP A 441 14.60 -5.85 15.58
N ASP A 442 14.31 -7.13 15.35
CA ASP A 442 14.03 -7.71 14.04
C ASP A 442 12.52 -7.77 13.72
N GLU A 443 11.65 -7.52 14.70
CA GLU A 443 10.20 -7.60 14.54
C GLU A 443 9.51 -6.23 14.60
N ARG A 444 9.94 -5.37 15.54
CA ARG A 444 9.24 -4.10 15.79
C ARG A 444 9.60 -3.00 14.82
N ILE A 445 8.62 -2.14 14.56
CA ILE A 445 8.78 -0.87 13.84
C ILE A 445 8.64 0.36 14.75
N TYR A 446 8.04 0.24 15.92
CA TYR A 446 7.83 1.33 16.87
C TYR A 446 9.04 1.51 17.80
N TYR A 447 9.59 2.73 17.84
CA TYR A 447 10.79 3.06 18.62
C TYR A 447 10.59 4.29 19.50
N PRO A 448 10.44 4.12 20.84
CA PRO A 448 10.34 5.24 21.77
C PRO A 448 11.60 6.11 21.81
N VAL A 449 11.39 7.43 21.85
CA VAL A 449 12.45 8.46 21.93
C VAL A 449 12.21 9.33 23.15
N GLY A 450 13.17 9.36 24.09
CA GLY A 450 13.01 10.11 25.33
C GLY A 450 11.92 9.56 26.24
N GLU A 451 11.14 10.44 26.83
CA GLU A 451 10.09 10.06 27.79
C GLU A 451 8.69 10.08 27.16
N ASP A 452 8.49 10.82 26.06
CA ASP A 452 7.17 11.19 25.57
C ASP A 452 7.05 11.26 24.02
N MET A 453 8.02 10.77 23.26
CA MET A 453 8.00 10.68 21.80
C MET A 453 8.31 9.26 21.32
N ALA A 454 7.89 8.94 20.12
CA ALA A 454 8.24 7.72 19.42
C ALA A 454 8.18 7.93 17.90
N TYR A 455 8.82 7.05 17.14
CA TYR A 455 8.70 7.01 15.68
C TYR A 455 8.49 5.59 15.16
N ILE A 456 7.92 5.48 13.98
CA ILE A 456 7.87 4.27 13.17
C ILE A 456 9.13 4.21 12.31
N TYR A 457 9.85 3.11 12.36
CA TYR A 457 11.15 2.92 11.73
C TYR A 457 11.03 2.19 10.41
N THR A 458 11.53 2.80 9.36
CA THR A 458 11.68 2.19 8.03
C THR A 458 13.02 1.45 7.98
N ALA A 459 12.97 0.14 8.18
CA ALA A 459 14.16 -0.67 8.46
C ALA A 459 15.06 -0.91 7.24
N ASP A 460 14.53 -0.80 6.05
CA ASP A 460 15.25 -1.03 4.80
C ASP A 460 16.09 0.18 4.35
N THR A 461 15.67 1.39 4.72
CA THR A 461 16.34 2.65 4.38
C THR A 461 16.94 3.40 5.57
N ASP A 462 16.80 2.87 6.80
CA ASP A 462 17.28 3.43 8.08
C ASP A 462 16.78 4.87 8.31
N ASP A 463 15.45 5.06 8.19
CA ASP A 463 14.81 6.38 8.31
C ASP A 463 13.41 6.32 8.94
N VAL A 464 12.70 7.44 8.90
CA VAL A 464 11.32 7.62 9.36
C VAL A 464 10.55 8.35 8.28
N ARG A 465 9.37 7.86 7.89
CA ARG A 465 8.52 8.44 6.84
C ARG A 465 7.21 8.96 7.40
N SER A 466 6.63 9.99 6.75
CA SER A 466 5.30 10.49 7.09
C SER A 466 4.25 9.40 6.93
N GLU A 467 4.35 8.58 5.87
CA GLU A 467 3.55 7.38 5.66
C GLU A 467 3.55 6.48 6.91
N GLY A 468 4.72 6.05 7.36
CA GLY A 468 4.83 5.14 8.51
C GLY A 468 4.35 5.75 9.81
N MET A 469 4.62 7.05 10.04
CA MET A 469 4.17 7.76 11.22
C MET A 469 2.65 7.84 11.28
N SER A 470 2.01 8.19 10.17
CA SER A 470 0.54 8.32 10.06
C SER A 470 -0.15 6.95 10.11
N TYR A 471 0.42 5.91 9.50
CA TYR A 471 -0.07 4.52 9.63
C TYR A 471 0.04 4.02 11.07
N GLY A 472 1.15 4.29 11.74
CA GLY A 472 1.31 3.97 13.16
C GLY A 472 0.24 4.64 14.03
N MET A 473 -0.07 5.92 13.77
CA MET A 473 -1.15 6.63 14.46
C MET A 473 -2.51 6.02 14.15
N MET A 474 -2.80 5.69 12.89
CA MET A 474 -4.05 5.02 12.52
C MET A 474 -4.19 3.67 13.22
N ILE A 475 -3.16 2.83 13.22
CA ILE A 475 -3.17 1.55 13.94
C ILE A 475 -3.42 1.79 15.44
N CYS A 476 -2.76 2.77 16.05
CA CYS A 476 -2.93 3.10 17.47
C CYS A 476 -4.37 3.51 17.79
N VAL A 477 -4.99 4.39 16.98
CA VAL A 477 -6.37 4.81 17.24
C VAL A 477 -7.37 3.67 17.03
N GLN A 478 -7.14 2.78 16.08
CA GLN A 478 -7.98 1.61 15.88
C GLN A 478 -7.84 0.59 17.04
N MET A 479 -6.65 0.46 17.60
CA MET A 479 -6.31 -0.46 18.70
C MET A 479 -6.54 0.12 20.11
N ASP A 480 -7.07 1.34 20.24
CA ASP A 480 -7.25 2.06 21.53
C ASP A 480 -5.95 2.26 22.31
N LYS A 481 -4.92 2.72 21.64
CA LYS A 481 -3.56 2.90 22.18
C LYS A 481 -3.18 4.38 22.18
N GLN A 482 -3.80 5.17 23.07
CA GLN A 482 -3.64 6.63 23.12
C GLN A 482 -2.22 7.07 23.50
N GLU A 483 -1.50 6.34 24.33
CA GLU A 483 -0.13 6.71 24.72
C GLU A 483 0.83 6.63 23.54
N GLU A 484 0.79 5.53 22.78
CA GLU A 484 1.61 5.33 21.59
C GLU A 484 1.24 6.32 20.48
N PHE A 485 -0.06 6.59 20.29
CA PHE A 485 -0.55 7.62 19.38
C PHE A 485 0.03 8.98 19.70
N ASN A 486 -0.09 9.42 20.94
CA ASN A 486 0.42 10.72 21.39
C ASN A 486 1.93 10.86 21.23
N ARG A 487 2.68 9.78 21.44
CA ARG A 487 4.13 9.75 21.25
C ARG A 487 4.53 9.89 19.79
N LEU A 488 3.81 9.21 18.88
CA LEU A 488 4.00 9.33 17.43
C LEU A 488 3.65 10.73 16.96
N TRP A 489 2.47 11.23 17.33
CA TRP A 489 2.04 12.57 16.96
C TRP A 489 3.00 13.65 17.43
N LYS A 490 3.46 13.57 18.67
CA LYS A 490 4.41 14.54 19.20
C LYS A 490 5.73 14.56 18.43
N TRP A 491 6.21 13.39 18.02
CA TRP A 491 7.43 13.30 17.21
C TRP A 491 7.22 13.91 15.82
N ALA A 492 6.13 13.56 15.14
CA ALA A 492 5.79 14.08 13.82
C ALA A 492 5.63 15.61 13.85
N LYS A 493 4.80 16.13 14.77
CA LYS A 493 4.55 17.58 14.92
C LYS A 493 5.82 18.36 15.28
N THR A 494 6.76 17.75 16.01
CA THR A 494 8.00 18.40 16.44
C THR A 494 9.08 18.42 15.36
N HIS A 495 9.23 17.32 14.63
CA HIS A 495 10.38 17.10 13.75
C HIS A 495 10.04 17.18 12.26
N MET A 496 8.85 16.72 11.84
CA MET A 496 8.50 16.65 10.43
C MET A 496 7.77 17.90 9.93
N GLN A 497 6.90 18.51 10.74
CA GLN A 497 6.08 19.63 10.28
C GLN A 497 6.92 20.88 9.98
N HIS A 498 6.79 21.38 8.76
CA HIS A 498 7.40 22.63 8.33
C HIS A 498 6.76 23.83 9.02
N LYS A 499 7.58 24.68 9.66
CA LYS A 499 7.12 25.87 10.38
C LYS A 499 7.14 27.14 9.53
N SER A 500 7.75 27.08 8.33
CA SER A 500 7.90 28.22 7.41
C SER A 500 8.27 27.75 5.99
N GLY A 501 8.23 28.64 5.02
CA GLY A 501 8.59 28.38 3.63
C GLY A 501 7.41 27.82 2.83
N GLU A 502 7.67 27.36 1.62
CA GLU A 502 6.68 26.87 0.67
C GLU A 502 5.87 25.64 1.15
N PHE A 503 6.43 24.87 2.07
CA PHE A 503 5.78 23.70 2.67
C PHE A 503 5.23 23.97 4.06
N LYS A 504 5.11 25.23 4.49
CA LYS A 504 4.61 25.57 5.83
C LYS A 504 3.30 24.84 6.12
N GLY A 505 3.27 24.09 7.23
CA GLY A 505 2.09 23.32 7.66
C GLY A 505 2.11 21.85 7.21
N TYR A 506 2.71 21.53 6.07
CA TYR A 506 2.96 20.17 5.61
C TYR A 506 4.07 19.47 6.40
N PHE A 507 4.22 18.16 6.19
CA PHE A 507 5.21 17.33 6.87
C PHE A 507 6.26 16.85 5.87
N ALA A 508 7.54 16.91 6.25
CA ALA A 508 8.61 16.30 5.47
C ALA A 508 8.42 14.79 5.39
N TRP A 509 8.41 14.23 4.18
CA TRP A 509 8.10 12.82 4.01
C TRP A 509 9.18 11.87 4.56
N GLN A 510 10.47 12.34 4.65
CA GLN A 510 11.56 11.48 5.06
C GLN A 510 12.50 12.16 6.06
N MET A 511 12.72 11.50 7.20
CA MET A 511 13.53 11.98 8.32
C MET A 511 14.60 10.98 8.72
N ASN A 512 15.70 11.45 9.24
CA ASN A 512 16.61 10.61 9.97
C ASN A 512 16.03 10.27 11.36
N THR A 513 16.38 9.10 11.90
CA THR A 513 15.94 8.64 13.23
C THR A 513 16.36 9.56 14.40
N ASN A 514 17.24 10.51 14.17
CA ASN A 514 17.62 11.55 15.14
C ASN A 514 16.76 12.82 15.07
N GLY A 515 15.73 12.86 14.22
CA GLY A 515 14.80 13.96 14.03
C GLY A 515 15.29 15.07 13.10
N THR A 516 16.34 14.85 12.30
CA THR A 516 16.75 15.78 11.23
C THR A 516 16.10 15.39 9.90
N ILE A 517 15.73 16.40 9.10
CA ILE A 517 15.14 16.17 7.79
C ILE A 517 16.16 15.48 6.88
N LYS A 518 15.73 14.43 6.19
CA LYS A 518 16.48 13.72 5.14
C LYS A 518 16.00 14.17 3.76
N ASP A 519 14.70 14.29 3.60
CA ASP A 519 14.04 14.89 2.46
C ASP A 519 12.86 15.74 2.94
N ASN A 520 12.77 16.98 2.49
CA ASN A 520 11.79 17.95 2.97
C ASN A 520 10.49 18.00 2.16
N THR A 521 10.37 17.24 1.07
CA THR A 521 9.17 17.23 0.24
C THR A 521 8.00 16.63 1.01
N PRO A 522 6.78 17.17 0.95
CA PRO A 522 5.59 16.51 1.49
C PRO A 522 5.07 15.40 0.56
N ALA A 523 4.37 14.42 1.12
CA ALA A 523 3.68 13.37 0.38
C ALA A 523 2.24 13.22 0.90
N ALA A 524 1.25 13.16 -0.02
CA ALA A 524 -0.16 13.32 0.34
C ALA A 524 -0.67 12.25 1.32
N ASP A 525 -0.26 10.99 1.16
CA ASP A 525 -0.71 9.88 2.01
C ASP A 525 -0.41 10.07 3.50
N GLY A 526 0.72 10.71 3.82
CA GLY A 526 1.08 11.05 5.21
C GLY A 526 0.07 11.97 5.85
N GLU A 527 -0.22 13.08 5.20
CA GLU A 527 -1.16 14.11 5.68
C GLU A 527 -2.59 13.60 5.76
N GLU A 528 -3.02 12.78 4.79
CA GLU A 528 -4.36 12.20 4.76
C GLU A 528 -4.61 11.27 5.95
N TYR A 529 -3.67 10.40 6.25
CA TYR A 529 -3.75 9.52 7.41
C TYR A 529 -3.55 10.26 8.73
N PHE A 530 -2.71 11.32 8.79
CA PHE A 530 -2.61 12.19 9.97
C PHE A 530 -3.94 12.86 10.27
N ALA A 531 -4.53 13.55 9.30
CA ALA A 531 -5.80 14.25 9.47
C ALA A 531 -6.91 13.31 9.95
N THR A 532 -7.05 12.16 9.29
CA THR A 532 -8.11 11.19 9.61
C THR A 532 -7.89 10.53 10.97
N SER A 533 -6.66 10.15 11.31
CA SER A 533 -6.37 9.54 12.61
C SER A 533 -6.55 10.53 13.76
N LEU A 534 -6.29 11.81 13.56
CA LEU A 534 -6.56 12.88 14.54
C LEU A 534 -8.06 13.10 14.73
N LEU A 535 -8.86 13.11 13.65
CA LEU A 535 -10.33 13.16 13.77
C LEU A 535 -10.86 11.97 14.57
N PHE A 536 -10.36 10.77 14.31
CA PHE A 536 -10.73 9.57 15.05
C PHE A 536 -10.29 9.63 16.50
N ALA A 537 -9.11 10.16 16.79
CA ALA A 537 -8.62 10.38 18.15
C ALA A 537 -9.52 11.37 18.92
N SER A 538 -9.92 12.47 18.26
CA SER A 538 -10.86 13.43 18.82
C SER A 538 -12.21 12.78 19.16
N ALA A 539 -12.77 11.99 18.24
CA ALA A 539 -14.05 11.31 18.44
C ALA A 539 -13.98 10.22 19.51
N ARG A 540 -12.84 9.53 19.64
CA ARG A 540 -12.66 8.38 20.53
C ARG A 540 -12.22 8.77 21.92
N TRP A 541 -11.31 9.72 22.06
CA TRP A 541 -10.68 10.08 23.34
C TRP A 541 -10.97 11.51 23.80
N GLY A 542 -11.64 12.30 22.95
CA GLY A 542 -11.84 13.72 23.19
C GLY A 542 -10.58 14.54 22.92
N ASN A 543 -10.70 15.86 23.03
CA ASN A 543 -9.61 16.80 22.76
C ASN A 543 -8.86 17.17 24.05
N GLY A 544 -7.54 17.13 23.99
CA GLY A 544 -6.65 17.60 25.05
C GLY A 544 -6.18 19.05 24.80
N GLU A 545 -5.11 19.45 25.47
CA GLU A 545 -4.49 20.77 25.35
C GLU A 545 -3.33 20.79 24.34
N GLY A 546 -3.08 21.95 23.71
CA GLY A 546 -1.97 22.17 22.80
C GLY A 546 -2.05 21.27 21.58
N ILE A 547 -1.00 20.54 21.24
CA ILE A 547 -0.95 19.60 20.10
C ILE A 547 -1.85 18.36 20.30
N TYR A 548 -2.43 18.15 21.45
CA TYR A 548 -3.37 17.07 21.74
C TYR A 548 -4.83 17.52 21.64
N ASN A 549 -5.08 18.76 21.20
CA ASN A 549 -6.38 19.13 20.66
C ASN A 549 -6.50 18.55 19.24
N TYR A 550 -6.82 17.26 19.18
CA TYR A 550 -6.78 16.46 17.97
C TYR A 550 -7.65 17.04 16.85
N ASN A 551 -8.87 17.51 17.18
CA ASN A 551 -9.74 18.12 16.18
C ASN A 551 -9.07 19.35 15.56
N LYS A 552 -8.54 20.27 16.38
CA LYS A 552 -7.87 21.48 15.88
C LYS A 552 -6.69 21.14 14.97
N GLU A 553 -5.87 20.17 15.38
CA GLU A 553 -4.70 19.71 14.59
C GLU A 553 -5.14 19.10 13.26
N ALA A 554 -6.23 18.32 13.25
CA ALA A 554 -6.81 17.77 12.02
C ALA A 554 -7.33 18.88 11.08
N GLN A 555 -8.07 19.86 11.62
CA GLN A 555 -8.61 20.99 10.84
C GLN A 555 -7.48 21.84 10.23
N GLU A 556 -6.37 22.04 10.96
CA GLU A 556 -5.18 22.74 10.45
C GLU A 556 -4.58 22.00 9.25
N ILE A 557 -4.50 20.65 9.30
CA ILE A 557 -3.99 19.84 8.19
C ILE A 557 -4.94 19.90 6.99
N LEU A 558 -6.25 19.68 7.19
CA LEU A 558 -7.26 19.73 6.13
C LEU A 558 -7.25 21.08 5.40
N THR A 559 -7.22 22.17 6.16
CA THR A 559 -7.12 23.54 5.62
C THR A 559 -5.83 23.71 4.81
N THR A 560 -4.69 23.25 5.35
CA THR A 560 -3.39 23.37 4.67
C THR A 560 -3.38 22.60 3.35
N MET A 561 -3.90 21.36 3.33
CA MET A 561 -3.93 20.54 2.11
C MET A 561 -4.67 21.21 0.95
N LEU A 562 -5.70 21.99 1.23
CA LEU A 562 -6.54 22.61 0.20
C LEU A 562 -6.21 24.09 -0.08
N HIS A 563 -5.63 24.81 0.89
CA HIS A 563 -5.48 26.28 0.83
C HIS A 563 -4.03 26.77 0.85
N GLN A 564 -3.04 25.87 0.81
CA GLN A 564 -1.61 26.24 0.84
C GLN A 564 -1.22 27.23 -0.28
N ALA A 565 -1.83 27.11 -1.45
CA ALA A 565 -1.55 28.00 -2.58
C ALA A 565 -2.35 29.32 -2.55
N ASP A 566 -3.34 29.49 -1.67
CA ASP A 566 -4.23 30.66 -1.69
C ASP A 566 -3.49 31.95 -1.30
N ASP A 567 -2.42 31.85 -0.50
CA ASP A 567 -1.53 32.96 -0.15
C ASP A 567 -0.45 33.24 -1.23
N GLY A 568 -0.51 32.56 -2.39
CA GLY A 568 0.47 32.65 -3.47
C GLY A 568 1.83 32.01 -3.14
N GLN A 569 1.90 31.22 -2.09
CA GLN A 569 3.09 30.45 -1.68
C GLN A 569 2.76 28.96 -1.66
N GLY A 570 3.63 28.14 -2.27
CA GLY A 570 3.45 26.69 -2.28
C GLY A 570 2.42 26.18 -3.30
N VAL A 571 2.07 24.91 -3.14
CA VAL A 571 1.11 24.17 -3.98
C VAL A 571 0.15 23.41 -3.06
N ASN A 572 -1.14 23.39 -3.41
CA ASN A 572 -2.13 22.60 -2.69
C ASN A 572 -1.84 21.09 -2.84
N MET A 573 -2.13 20.32 -1.82
CA MET A 573 -2.01 18.86 -1.86
C MET A 573 -3.15 18.20 -2.65
N PHE A 574 -4.24 18.92 -2.86
CA PHE A 574 -5.33 18.53 -3.75
C PHE A 574 -5.43 19.47 -4.95
N ASN A 575 -5.53 18.88 -6.13
CA ASN A 575 -5.88 19.63 -7.33
C ASN A 575 -7.35 20.04 -7.26
N LYS A 576 -7.61 21.36 -7.19
CA LYS A 576 -8.98 21.90 -7.04
C LYS A 576 -9.87 21.66 -8.26
N GLU A 577 -9.29 21.53 -9.46
CA GLU A 577 -10.02 21.27 -10.70
C GLU A 577 -10.46 19.80 -10.77
N HIS A 578 -9.53 18.88 -10.56
CA HIS A 578 -9.79 17.44 -10.62
C HIS A 578 -10.39 16.85 -9.35
N LYS A 579 -10.34 17.57 -8.22
CA LYS A 579 -10.76 17.09 -6.88
C LYS A 579 -9.98 15.84 -6.41
N MET A 580 -8.73 15.78 -6.77
CA MET A 580 -7.87 14.61 -6.56
C MET A 580 -6.58 14.99 -5.83
N PRO A 581 -6.00 14.09 -5.01
CA PRO A 581 -4.69 14.33 -4.42
C PRO A 581 -3.62 14.42 -5.52
N VAL A 582 -2.63 15.28 -5.32
CA VAL A 582 -1.43 15.30 -6.15
C VAL A 582 -0.42 14.27 -5.61
N PHE A 583 0.45 13.74 -6.46
CA PHE A 583 1.52 12.85 -5.99
C PHE A 583 2.40 13.55 -4.93
N CYS A 584 2.93 14.74 -5.25
CA CYS A 584 3.61 15.61 -4.28
C CYS A 584 3.29 17.07 -4.63
N PRO A 585 3.11 17.96 -3.64
CA PRO A 585 2.74 19.36 -3.89
C PRO A 585 3.96 20.20 -4.30
N ILE A 586 4.68 19.77 -5.33
CA ILE A 586 5.86 20.47 -5.87
C ILE A 586 6.03 20.25 -7.38
N GLY A 587 6.19 21.34 -8.12
CA GLY A 587 6.59 21.33 -9.54
C GLY A 587 5.76 20.35 -10.39
N ASN A 588 6.46 19.49 -11.16
CA ASN A 588 5.79 18.51 -12.03
C ASN A 588 5.09 17.40 -11.27
N ALA A 589 5.49 17.11 -10.03
CA ALA A 589 4.85 16.09 -9.20
C ALA A 589 3.43 16.46 -8.75
N ALA A 590 3.06 17.75 -8.86
CA ALA A 590 1.72 18.24 -8.61
C ALA A 590 0.78 18.16 -9.84
N THR A 591 1.24 17.57 -10.96
CA THR A 591 0.44 17.48 -12.20
C THR A 591 -0.13 16.09 -12.46
N TYR A 592 0.10 15.15 -11.55
CA TYR A 592 -0.37 13.77 -11.62
C TYR A 592 -0.63 13.22 -10.21
N SER A 593 -1.19 12.03 -10.13
CA SER A 593 -1.56 11.39 -8.87
C SER A 593 -0.96 9.99 -8.74
N ASP A 594 -1.01 9.46 -7.52
CA ASP A 594 -0.85 8.05 -7.20
C ASP A 594 -2.26 7.48 -6.89
N PRO A 595 -2.76 6.47 -7.61
CA PRO A 595 -4.07 5.90 -7.32
C PRO A 595 -4.23 5.37 -5.90
N SER A 596 -3.14 4.98 -5.24
CA SER A 596 -3.17 4.51 -3.85
C SER A 596 -3.34 5.62 -2.82
N TYR A 597 -3.11 6.89 -3.21
CA TYR A 597 -3.36 8.06 -2.37
C TYR A 597 -4.85 8.45 -2.35
N HIS A 598 -5.67 7.93 -3.26
CA HIS A 598 -7.10 8.17 -3.26
C HIS A 598 -7.78 7.41 -2.11
N LEU A 599 -8.32 8.13 -1.14
CA LEU A 599 -8.94 7.60 0.07
C LEU A 599 -10.40 8.08 0.21
N PRO A 600 -11.31 7.70 -0.71
CA PRO A 600 -12.69 8.18 -0.67
C PRO A 600 -13.40 7.88 0.66
N ALA A 601 -13.04 6.79 1.35
CA ALA A 601 -13.53 6.50 2.69
C ALA A 601 -13.23 7.62 3.69
N PHE A 602 -12.05 8.23 3.61
CA PHE A 602 -11.63 9.32 4.48
C PHE A 602 -12.24 10.66 4.05
N TYR A 603 -12.34 10.89 2.75
CA TYR A 603 -12.95 12.13 2.23
C TYR A 603 -14.43 12.24 2.63
N GLU A 604 -15.13 11.12 2.70
CA GLU A 604 -16.49 11.07 3.26
C GLU A 604 -16.52 11.41 4.76
N VAL A 605 -15.48 11.02 5.52
CA VAL A 605 -15.32 11.47 6.91
C VAL A 605 -15.12 12.99 6.93
N TRP A 606 -14.21 13.51 6.10
CA TRP A 606 -13.92 14.95 6.06
C TRP A 606 -15.11 15.78 5.57
N ALA A 607 -15.90 15.28 4.64
CA ALA A 607 -17.16 15.91 4.23
C ALA A 607 -18.15 16.11 5.39
N ARG A 608 -17.98 15.37 6.49
CA ARG A 608 -18.83 15.47 7.70
C ARG A 608 -18.15 16.22 8.83
N GLU A 609 -16.88 15.95 9.05
CA GLU A 609 -16.13 16.40 10.25
C GLU A 609 -15.29 17.67 9.99
N ALA A 610 -14.95 18.02 8.75
CA ALA A 610 -14.21 19.26 8.46
C ALA A 610 -15.03 20.49 8.84
N GLU A 611 -14.38 21.52 9.35
CA GLU A 611 -15.02 22.81 9.64
C GLU A 611 -15.32 23.59 8.36
N GLN A 612 -14.50 23.39 7.31
CA GLN A 612 -14.62 24.06 6.01
C GLN A 612 -14.60 23.03 4.87
N ASP A 613 -14.98 23.45 3.67
CA ASP A 613 -14.81 22.72 2.40
C ASP A 613 -15.51 21.35 2.34
N LYS A 614 -16.58 21.15 3.09
CA LYS A 614 -17.31 19.87 3.14
C LYS A 614 -17.78 19.38 1.78
N ASP A 615 -18.25 20.29 0.95
CA ASP A 615 -18.72 19.98 -0.39
C ASP A 615 -17.54 19.54 -1.28
N PHE A 616 -16.37 20.18 -1.16
CA PHE A 616 -15.17 19.77 -1.87
C PHE A 616 -14.76 18.33 -1.51
N TRP A 617 -14.78 17.97 -0.22
CA TRP A 617 -14.41 16.63 0.24
C TRP A 617 -15.41 15.57 -0.24
N SER A 618 -16.71 15.90 -0.31
CA SER A 618 -17.69 15.02 -0.92
C SER A 618 -17.43 14.81 -2.43
N GLU A 619 -17.11 15.90 -3.16
CA GLU A 619 -16.75 15.82 -4.57
C GLU A 619 -15.45 15.05 -4.80
N ALA A 620 -14.46 15.19 -3.91
CA ALA A 620 -13.21 14.45 -3.96
C ALA A 620 -13.40 12.93 -3.75
N ALA A 621 -14.34 12.53 -2.90
CA ALA A 621 -14.71 11.14 -2.75
C ALA A 621 -15.31 10.56 -4.05
N GLU A 622 -16.22 11.31 -4.70
CA GLU A 622 -16.81 10.92 -6.00
C GLU A 622 -15.74 10.85 -7.09
N ALA A 623 -14.87 11.85 -7.17
CA ALA A 623 -13.78 11.92 -8.15
C ALA A 623 -12.82 10.73 -8.00
N SER A 624 -12.49 10.35 -6.76
CA SER A 624 -11.62 9.22 -6.47
C SER A 624 -12.24 7.88 -6.83
N ARG A 625 -13.55 7.69 -6.58
CA ARG A 625 -14.28 6.49 -7.04
C ARG A 625 -14.27 6.37 -8.56
N GLN A 626 -14.41 7.49 -9.28
CA GLN A 626 -14.30 7.49 -10.72
C GLN A 626 -12.87 7.21 -11.18
N HIS A 627 -11.87 7.83 -10.53
CA HIS A 627 -10.48 7.61 -10.86
C HIS A 627 -10.05 6.14 -10.74
N PHE A 628 -10.52 5.40 -9.73
CA PHE A 628 -10.26 3.96 -9.63
C PHE A 628 -10.79 3.17 -10.83
N LYS A 629 -11.97 3.56 -11.37
CA LYS A 629 -12.53 2.92 -12.57
C LYS A 629 -11.66 3.18 -13.78
N ASP A 630 -11.14 4.41 -13.90
CA ASP A 630 -10.34 4.84 -15.04
C ASP A 630 -8.90 4.31 -14.97
N ALA A 631 -8.34 4.13 -13.76
CA ALA A 631 -6.96 3.73 -13.56
C ALA A 631 -6.75 2.21 -13.53
N THR A 632 -7.78 1.42 -13.19
CA THR A 632 -7.62 -0.03 -13.07
C THR A 632 -7.94 -0.79 -14.36
N ASN A 633 -7.15 -1.81 -14.65
CA ASN A 633 -7.34 -2.63 -15.85
C ASN A 633 -8.63 -3.45 -15.76
N GLU A 634 -9.44 -3.39 -16.82
CA GLU A 634 -10.75 -4.05 -16.88
C GLU A 634 -10.71 -5.58 -16.80
N LYS A 635 -9.59 -6.21 -17.10
CA LYS A 635 -9.45 -7.69 -17.06
C LYS A 635 -8.83 -8.16 -15.76
N THR A 636 -7.75 -7.53 -15.31
CA THR A 636 -6.97 -7.96 -14.15
C THR A 636 -7.39 -7.27 -12.85
N GLY A 637 -7.98 -6.07 -12.92
CA GLY A 637 -8.23 -5.22 -11.76
C GLY A 637 -6.97 -4.51 -11.22
N LEU A 638 -5.81 -4.70 -11.85
CA LEU A 638 -4.56 -4.07 -11.44
C LEU A 638 -4.55 -2.58 -11.78
N GLY A 639 -4.18 -1.72 -10.84
CA GLY A 639 -3.94 -0.30 -11.06
C GLY A 639 -2.45 0.01 -11.11
N PRO A 640 -2.02 1.12 -11.75
CA PRO A 640 -0.63 1.55 -11.75
C PRO A 640 -0.24 2.15 -10.41
N ASP A 641 1.06 2.22 -10.17
CA ASP A 641 1.64 2.94 -9.02
C ASP A 641 1.49 4.46 -9.21
N TYR A 642 1.73 4.99 -10.43
CA TYR A 642 1.46 6.39 -10.78
C TYR A 642 0.48 6.49 -11.94
N SER A 643 -0.41 7.49 -11.90
CA SER A 643 -1.36 7.78 -12.96
C SER A 643 -1.50 9.28 -13.23
N GLU A 644 -1.84 9.63 -14.47
CA GLU A 644 -2.38 10.95 -14.78
C GLU A 644 -3.79 11.10 -14.13
N TYR A 645 -4.29 12.30 -13.94
CA TYR A 645 -5.65 12.52 -13.41
C TYR A 645 -6.76 11.86 -14.23
N SER A 646 -6.48 11.54 -15.49
CA SER A 646 -7.38 10.77 -16.37
C SER A 646 -7.42 9.26 -16.08
N GLY A 647 -6.66 8.76 -15.11
CA GLY A 647 -6.48 7.34 -14.85
C GLY A 647 -5.43 6.66 -15.74
N ALA A 648 -4.94 7.31 -16.79
CA ALA A 648 -3.90 6.72 -17.64
C ALA A 648 -2.61 6.47 -16.84
N ALA A 649 -2.06 5.26 -16.96
CA ALA A 649 -0.82 4.88 -16.27
C ALA A 649 0.34 5.79 -16.65
N LYS A 650 1.03 6.34 -15.65
CA LYS A 650 2.21 7.19 -15.83
C LYS A 650 3.49 6.38 -15.69
N ASN A 651 4.08 6.06 -16.83
CA ASN A 651 5.24 5.17 -16.88
C ASN A 651 6.57 5.90 -16.65
N GLU A 652 6.68 6.65 -15.55
CA GLU A 652 7.94 7.25 -15.09
C GLU A 652 8.64 6.28 -14.14
N GLY A 653 9.88 5.91 -14.43
CA GLY A 653 10.64 4.95 -13.60
C GLY A 653 10.00 3.54 -13.47
N ASN A 654 9.16 3.12 -14.40
CA ASN A 654 8.33 1.93 -14.39
C ASN A 654 7.18 1.96 -13.36
N HIS A 655 6.79 3.12 -12.83
CA HIS A 655 5.65 3.26 -11.93
C HIS A 655 4.28 3.19 -12.65
N GLY A 656 4.26 2.98 -13.96
CA GLY A 656 3.04 2.60 -14.70
C GLY A 656 2.60 1.15 -14.51
N ASP A 657 3.38 0.33 -13.79
CA ASP A 657 3.06 -1.05 -13.44
C ASP A 657 2.37 -1.15 -12.06
N PHE A 658 1.70 -2.27 -11.79
CA PHE A 658 1.21 -2.61 -10.45
C PHE A 658 2.38 -3.03 -9.57
N ARG A 659 2.73 -2.20 -8.59
CA ARG A 659 3.84 -2.43 -7.64
C ARG A 659 3.70 -1.54 -6.41
N PHE A 660 4.45 -1.84 -5.37
CA PHE A 660 4.61 -1.01 -4.16
C PHE A 660 3.30 -0.40 -3.64
N ASP A 661 3.10 0.91 -3.85
CA ASP A 661 1.97 1.66 -3.33
C ASP A 661 0.64 1.23 -3.99
N ALA A 662 0.66 0.79 -5.25
CA ALA A 662 -0.51 0.25 -5.95
C ALA A 662 -1.19 -0.93 -5.22
N TRP A 663 -0.49 -1.63 -4.31
CA TRP A 663 -1.09 -2.72 -3.52
C TRP A 663 -2.26 -2.23 -2.68
N ARG A 664 -2.26 -0.96 -2.25
CA ARG A 664 -3.29 -0.35 -1.40
C ARG A 664 -4.61 -0.08 -2.12
N ILE A 665 -4.61 0.03 -3.45
CA ILE A 665 -5.78 0.41 -4.26
C ILE A 665 -7.00 -0.46 -3.94
N ALA A 666 -6.83 -1.78 -3.95
CA ALA A 666 -7.94 -2.71 -3.69
C ALA A 666 -8.52 -2.58 -2.28
N ALA A 667 -7.66 -2.34 -1.29
CA ALA A 667 -8.08 -2.12 0.09
C ALA A 667 -8.79 -0.77 0.27
N ASN A 668 -8.32 0.29 -0.41
CA ASN A 668 -8.95 1.61 -0.35
C ASN A 668 -10.38 1.58 -0.94
N ILE A 669 -10.55 0.91 -2.09
CA ILE A 669 -11.86 0.69 -2.71
C ILE A 669 -12.78 -0.10 -1.78
N ALA A 670 -12.26 -1.18 -1.18
CA ALA A 670 -13.05 -2.05 -0.31
C ALA A 670 -13.40 -1.38 1.04
N CYS A 671 -12.50 -0.56 1.59
CA CYS A 671 -12.75 0.23 2.79
C CYS A 671 -13.88 1.24 2.56
N ASP A 672 -13.84 1.98 1.45
CA ASP A 672 -14.89 2.93 1.08
C ASP A 672 -16.25 2.23 0.96
N TYR A 673 -16.28 1.09 0.26
CA TYR A 673 -17.51 0.32 0.13
C TYR A 673 -18.00 -0.21 1.49
N ALA A 674 -17.12 -0.77 2.31
CA ALA A 674 -17.48 -1.30 3.62
C ALA A 674 -18.02 -0.22 4.56
N TRP A 675 -17.47 0.99 4.53
CA TRP A 675 -17.90 2.09 5.39
C TRP A 675 -19.15 2.80 4.88
N TRP A 676 -19.25 3.03 3.55
CA TRP A 676 -20.24 3.94 2.99
C TRP A 676 -21.21 3.30 1.99
N ALA A 677 -20.85 2.19 1.36
CA ALA A 677 -21.64 1.47 0.33
C ALA A 677 -22.14 2.41 -0.78
N GLN A 678 -21.28 3.33 -1.27
CA GLN A 678 -21.69 4.34 -2.24
C GLN A 678 -21.55 3.89 -3.69
N ASP A 679 -20.69 2.91 -3.99
CA ASP A 679 -20.40 2.48 -5.36
C ASP A 679 -20.30 0.96 -5.47
N ASP A 680 -21.32 0.33 -6.02
CA ASP A 680 -21.39 -1.14 -6.23
C ASP A 680 -20.29 -1.66 -7.19
N TRP A 681 -19.63 -0.77 -7.97
CA TRP A 681 -18.48 -1.16 -8.79
C TRP A 681 -17.32 -1.71 -7.95
N ALA A 682 -17.23 -1.35 -6.68
CA ALA A 682 -16.26 -1.91 -5.75
C ALA A 682 -16.35 -3.45 -5.69
N THR A 683 -17.57 -4.02 -5.75
CA THR A 683 -17.77 -5.48 -5.84
C THR A 683 -17.21 -6.05 -7.15
N THR A 684 -17.43 -5.37 -8.26
CA THR A 684 -16.88 -5.78 -9.56
C THR A 684 -15.35 -5.78 -9.53
N HIS A 685 -14.75 -4.74 -8.97
CA HIS A 685 -13.29 -4.63 -8.85
C HIS A 685 -12.72 -5.71 -7.92
N ALA A 686 -13.30 -5.90 -6.73
CA ALA A 686 -12.85 -6.90 -5.76
C ALA A 686 -12.88 -8.32 -6.34
N ASN A 687 -13.98 -8.70 -7.01
CA ASN A 687 -14.10 -10.01 -7.67
C ASN A 687 -13.07 -10.16 -8.79
N ARG A 688 -12.80 -9.12 -9.54
CA ARG A 688 -11.87 -9.11 -10.68
C ARG A 688 -10.42 -9.28 -10.22
N ILE A 689 -9.94 -8.45 -9.30
CA ILE A 689 -8.56 -8.52 -8.82
C ILE A 689 -8.30 -9.81 -8.04
N GLN A 690 -9.26 -10.26 -7.24
CA GLN A 690 -9.13 -11.54 -6.54
C GLN A 690 -9.17 -12.73 -7.50
N SER A 691 -10.01 -12.72 -8.55
CA SER A 691 -9.95 -13.76 -9.58
C SER A 691 -8.58 -13.80 -10.26
N PHE A 692 -8.02 -12.64 -10.61
CA PHE A 692 -6.70 -12.58 -11.21
C PHE A 692 -5.64 -13.23 -10.31
N PHE A 693 -5.54 -12.84 -9.04
CA PHE A 693 -4.54 -13.41 -8.12
C PHE A 693 -4.85 -14.87 -7.73
N TYR A 694 -6.11 -15.26 -7.66
CA TYR A 694 -6.48 -16.65 -7.41
C TYR A 694 -5.94 -17.59 -8.48
N ASP A 695 -6.01 -17.17 -9.75
CA ASP A 695 -5.51 -17.94 -10.87
C ASP A 695 -3.96 -18.01 -10.92
N GLN A 696 -3.27 -17.10 -10.22
CA GLN A 696 -1.82 -17.14 -10.05
C GLN A 696 -1.36 -18.04 -8.87
N GLY A 697 -2.30 -18.50 -8.02
CA GLY A 697 -2.03 -19.25 -6.80
C GLY A 697 -2.01 -18.35 -5.58
N VAL A 698 -3.03 -18.49 -4.70
CA VAL A 698 -3.29 -17.55 -3.59
C VAL A 698 -2.13 -17.47 -2.59
N ASP A 699 -1.43 -18.56 -2.38
CA ASP A 699 -0.31 -18.69 -1.43
C ASP A 699 1.07 -18.42 -2.03
N SER A 700 1.13 -17.95 -3.29
CA SER A 700 2.41 -17.86 -4.03
C SER A 700 2.47 -16.82 -5.15
N TYR A 701 1.43 -16.03 -5.37
CA TYR A 701 1.44 -15.01 -6.43
C TYR A 701 2.53 -13.93 -6.18
N GLY A 702 3.08 -13.42 -7.27
CA GLY A 702 4.11 -12.38 -7.23
C GLY A 702 3.55 -11.02 -6.79
N ASN A 703 4.44 -10.11 -6.40
CA ASN A 703 4.07 -8.80 -5.85
C ASN A 703 4.23 -7.63 -6.82
N GLN A 704 4.69 -7.86 -8.05
CA GLN A 704 4.77 -6.83 -9.10
C GLN A 704 4.30 -7.40 -10.44
N TRP A 705 3.49 -6.63 -11.15
CA TRP A 705 2.83 -7.05 -12.38
C TRP A 705 2.72 -5.88 -13.35
N SER A 706 2.84 -6.14 -14.66
CA SER A 706 2.30 -5.19 -15.63
C SER A 706 0.77 -5.21 -15.56
N LEU A 707 0.10 -4.13 -15.93
CA LEU A 707 -1.36 -4.03 -15.80
C LEU A 707 -2.11 -5.10 -16.63
N ASP A 708 -1.50 -5.60 -17.70
CA ASP A 708 -2.03 -6.70 -18.52
C ASP A 708 -1.80 -8.11 -17.94
N GLY A 709 -1.16 -8.20 -16.75
CA GLY A 709 -1.04 -9.45 -15.99
C GLY A 709 0.27 -10.22 -16.21
N LYS A 710 1.34 -9.60 -16.73
CA LYS A 710 2.65 -10.24 -16.78
C LYS A 710 3.34 -10.08 -15.43
N ASN A 711 3.79 -11.20 -14.84
CA ASN A 711 4.55 -11.19 -13.58
C ASN A 711 5.93 -10.55 -13.77
N LEU A 712 6.26 -9.61 -12.90
CA LEU A 712 7.51 -8.85 -12.89
C LEU A 712 8.38 -9.18 -11.65
N SER A 713 7.81 -9.78 -10.60
CA SER A 713 8.53 -10.24 -9.41
C SER A 713 7.87 -11.48 -8.83
N PRO A 714 8.61 -12.52 -8.49
CA PRO A 714 8.06 -13.75 -7.89
C PRO A 714 7.80 -13.65 -6.38
N ASP A 715 8.18 -12.53 -5.72
CA ASP A 715 8.09 -12.41 -4.28
C ASP A 715 6.62 -12.34 -3.82
N HIS A 716 6.27 -13.16 -2.83
CA HIS A 716 4.95 -13.19 -2.22
C HIS A 716 4.96 -12.38 -0.93
N SER A 717 4.52 -11.11 -1.00
CA SER A 717 4.64 -10.15 0.08
C SER A 717 3.44 -10.12 1.01
N PRO A 718 3.62 -10.24 2.35
CA PRO A 718 2.54 -10.16 3.33
C PRO A 718 1.69 -8.90 3.26
N GLY A 719 2.28 -7.77 2.84
CA GLY A 719 1.55 -6.53 2.61
C GLY A 719 0.52 -6.66 1.50
N LEU A 720 0.90 -7.21 0.33
CA LEU A 720 -0.04 -7.45 -0.76
C LEU A 720 -1.09 -8.50 -0.40
N VAL A 721 -0.71 -9.57 0.32
CA VAL A 721 -1.65 -10.55 0.85
C VAL A 721 -2.73 -9.88 1.70
N ALA A 722 -2.32 -8.98 2.59
CA ALA A 722 -3.23 -8.26 3.46
C ALA A 722 -4.20 -7.32 2.69
N MET A 723 -3.70 -6.64 1.66
CA MET A 723 -4.53 -5.74 0.84
C MET A 723 -5.53 -6.52 -0.02
N ASN A 724 -5.09 -7.64 -0.62
CA ASN A 724 -5.99 -8.54 -1.35
C ASN A 724 -7.05 -9.19 -0.45
N ALA A 725 -6.70 -9.56 0.80
CA ALA A 725 -7.66 -10.05 1.78
C ALA A 725 -8.68 -8.97 2.18
N THR A 726 -8.23 -7.71 2.30
CA THR A 726 -9.11 -6.57 2.60
C THR A 726 -10.13 -6.33 1.48
N ALA A 727 -9.78 -6.60 0.22
CA ALA A 727 -10.71 -6.53 -0.92
C ALA A 727 -11.95 -7.42 -0.71
N SER A 728 -11.85 -8.48 0.10
CA SER A 728 -12.98 -9.37 0.43
C SER A 728 -14.15 -8.67 1.15
N LEU A 729 -13.93 -7.48 1.72
CA LEU A 729 -15.01 -6.66 2.29
C LEU A 729 -16.08 -6.27 1.25
N ALA A 730 -15.64 -6.08 0.00
CA ALA A 730 -16.50 -5.74 -1.13
C ALA A 730 -16.80 -6.92 -2.06
N SER A 731 -16.16 -8.08 -1.88
CA SER A 731 -16.28 -9.22 -2.79
C SER A 731 -17.60 -9.99 -2.56
N SER A 732 -18.15 -10.50 -3.67
CA SER A 732 -19.27 -11.47 -3.68
C SER A 732 -18.85 -12.84 -4.25
N ASP A 733 -17.56 -13.06 -4.48
CA ASP A 733 -17.03 -14.32 -5.00
C ASP A 733 -16.52 -15.21 -3.85
N LYS A 734 -16.85 -16.51 -3.90
CA LYS A 734 -16.39 -17.51 -2.93
C LYS A 734 -14.86 -17.61 -2.85
N LYS A 735 -14.14 -17.27 -3.90
CA LYS A 735 -12.67 -17.20 -3.94
C LYS A 735 -12.09 -16.28 -2.86
N SER A 736 -12.84 -15.29 -2.41
CA SER A 736 -12.41 -14.32 -1.38
C SER A 736 -12.00 -14.99 -0.07
N TRP A 737 -12.64 -16.10 0.28
CA TRP A 737 -12.30 -16.84 1.50
C TRP A 737 -10.88 -17.40 1.51
N SER A 738 -10.34 -17.75 0.33
CA SER A 738 -8.95 -18.21 0.21
C SER A 738 -7.94 -17.11 0.54
N PHE A 739 -8.21 -15.86 0.19
CA PHE A 739 -7.35 -14.70 0.54
C PHE A 739 -7.39 -14.40 2.04
N LEU A 740 -8.54 -14.62 2.68
CA LEU A 740 -8.65 -14.47 4.14
C LEU A 740 -7.94 -15.60 4.88
N GLU A 741 -7.99 -16.83 4.39
CA GLU A 741 -7.18 -17.92 4.92
C GLU A 741 -5.68 -17.68 4.75
N ASP A 742 -5.26 -17.12 3.62
CA ASP A 742 -3.86 -16.78 3.38
C ASP A 742 -3.39 -15.71 4.37
N LEU A 743 -4.13 -14.60 4.53
CA LEU A 743 -3.83 -13.60 5.55
C LEU A 743 -3.81 -14.17 6.97
N TRP A 744 -4.70 -15.11 7.27
CA TRP A 744 -4.72 -15.77 8.58
C TRP A 744 -3.48 -16.61 8.81
N ASN A 745 -3.00 -17.32 7.81
CA ASN A 745 -1.90 -18.27 7.92
C ASN A 745 -0.53 -17.60 7.77
N ILE A 746 -0.42 -16.51 7.00
CA ILE A 746 0.86 -15.85 6.79
C ILE A 746 1.37 -15.21 8.08
N SER A 747 2.67 -15.18 8.23
CA SER A 747 3.33 -14.52 9.36
C SER A 747 3.73 -13.09 8.98
N PRO A 748 3.71 -12.15 9.94
CA PRO A 748 4.20 -10.80 9.68
C PRO A 748 5.69 -10.84 9.29
N THR A 749 6.06 -9.98 8.35
CA THR A 749 7.42 -9.84 7.88
C THR A 749 8.36 -9.42 9.02
N THR A 750 9.56 -9.99 9.04
CA THR A 750 10.62 -9.66 9.97
C THR A 750 11.87 -9.16 9.24
N GLY A 751 12.84 -8.63 9.98
CA GLY A 751 14.10 -8.17 9.40
C GLY A 751 13.96 -6.87 8.61
N LYS A 752 14.62 -6.79 7.46
CA LYS A 752 14.80 -5.57 6.67
C LYS A 752 13.48 -5.01 6.13
N TYR A 753 12.59 -5.86 5.64
CA TYR A 753 11.36 -5.45 4.95
C TYR A 753 10.11 -5.41 5.85
N ARG A 754 10.29 -5.46 7.19
CA ARG A 754 9.18 -5.48 8.15
C ARG A 754 8.36 -4.19 8.24
N TYR A 755 8.83 -3.09 7.66
CA TYR A 755 8.16 -1.79 7.75
C TYR A 755 6.87 -1.77 6.94
N TYR A 756 6.97 -1.72 5.61
CA TYR A 756 5.81 -1.55 4.73
C TYR A 756 4.88 -2.76 4.77
N ASP A 757 5.42 -3.95 4.53
CA ASP A 757 4.66 -5.20 4.67
C ASP A 757 3.97 -5.33 6.03
N GLY A 758 4.64 -4.92 7.09
CA GLY A 758 4.10 -5.01 8.44
C GLY A 758 2.99 -4.03 8.72
N CYS A 759 3.10 -2.78 8.26
CA CYS A 759 2.04 -1.79 8.36
C CYS A 759 0.79 -2.27 7.62
N LEU A 760 0.92 -2.71 6.36
CA LEU A 760 -0.20 -3.22 5.57
C LEU A 760 -0.79 -4.50 6.17
N TYR A 761 0.05 -5.43 6.66
CA TYR A 761 -0.40 -6.63 7.34
C TYR A 761 -1.26 -6.30 8.58
N MET A 762 -0.82 -5.36 9.42
CA MET A 762 -1.57 -4.97 10.61
C MET A 762 -2.89 -4.30 10.24
N MET A 763 -2.90 -3.40 9.24
CA MET A 763 -4.12 -2.78 8.75
C MET A 763 -5.09 -3.80 8.15
N GLY A 764 -4.60 -4.75 7.35
CA GLY A 764 -5.42 -5.83 6.80
C GLY A 764 -6.07 -6.71 7.87
N LEU A 765 -5.34 -7.05 8.95
CA LEU A 765 -5.92 -7.75 10.10
C LEU A 765 -7.05 -6.94 10.76
N LEU A 766 -6.85 -5.62 10.94
CA LEU A 766 -7.86 -4.74 11.51
C LEU A 766 -9.10 -4.64 10.61
N HIS A 767 -8.93 -4.50 9.31
CA HIS A 767 -10.01 -4.49 8.33
C HIS A 767 -10.81 -5.80 8.37
N CYS A 768 -10.14 -6.93 8.21
CA CYS A 768 -10.78 -8.24 8.11
C CYS A 768 -11.40 -8.73 9.44
N SER A 769 -10.96 -8.19 10.58
CA SER A 769 -11.55 -8.44 11.89
C SER A 769 -12.70 -7.49 12.29
N GLY A 770 -13.08 -6.54 11.42
CA GLY A 770 -14.09 -5.52 11.73
C GLY A 770 -13.65 -4.50 12.79
N LYS A 771 -12.35 -4.38 13.02
CA LYS A 771 -11.76 -3.44 13.98
C LYS A 771 -11.28 -2.14 13.34
N PHE A 772 -11.19 -2.05 12.01
CA PHE A 772 -10.89 -0.83 11.28
C PHE A 772 -12.17 -0.03 11.05
N ARG A 773 -12.41 0.99 11.86
CA ARG A 773 -13.69 1.69 11.96
C ARG A 773 -13.54 3.18 11.75
N ALA A 774 -14.58 3.81 11.20
CA ALA A 774 -14.71 5.25 11.22
C ALA A 774 -15.26 5.68 12.59
N TYR A 775 -14.58 6.61 13.25
CA TYR A 775 -15.01 7.26 14.48
C TYR A 775 -15.43 8.68 14.15
N LEU A 776 -16.72 8.98 14.31
CA LEU A 776 -17.26 10.32 14.07
C LEU A 776 -17.59 11.00 15.40
N SER A 777 -17.56 12.34 15.43
CA SER A 777 -17.91 13.09 16.63
C SER A 777 -19.37 12.85 17.02
N SER A 778 -19.67 12.85 18.31
CA SER A 778 -21.03 12.65 18.81
C SER A 778 -22.03 13.75 18.39
N ASN A 779 -21.50 14.89 17.97
CA ASN A 779 -22.28 16.03 17.47
C ASN A 779 -22.46 15.98 15.95
N THR A 780 -21.72 15.12 15.26
CA THR A 780 -22.05 14.83 13.89
C THR A 780 -23.37 14.14 13.95
N PRO A 781 -24.45 14.75 13.41
CA PRO A 781 -25.61 13.94 13.15
C PRO A 781 -25.05 12.72 12.42
N VAL A 782 -25.36 11.51 12.86
CA VAL A 782 -25.47 10.40 11.90
C VAL A 782 -26.41 11.02 10.89
N VAL A 783 -25.81 11.63 9.87
CA VAL A 783 -26.59 12.08 8.74
C VAL A 783 -27.06 10.74 8.20
N ASN A 784 -28.21 10.34 8.67
CA ASN A 784 -29.11 9.68 7.79
C ASN A 784 -29.07 10.61 6.59
N ASP A 785 -28.27 10.29 5.58
CA ASP A 785 -28.37 11.00 4.31
C ASP A 785 -29.83 10.78 3.95
N GLU A 786 -30.63 11.76 4.33
CA GLU A 786 -32.06 11.70 4.16
C GLU A 786 -32.41 11.81 2.68
N ASN A 787 -31.38 11.92 1.82
CA ASN A 787 -31.58 11.93 0.37
C ASN A 787 -31.72 10.49 -0.15
N GLY A 788 -32.76 10.26 -0.88
CA GLY A 788 -32.85 9.08 -1.72
C GLY A 788 -31.75 9.13 -2.79
N LYS A 789 -31.10 8.02 -3.04
CA LYS A 789 -30.03 7.87 -4.06
C LYS A 789 -30.36 6.68 -4.96
N ILE A 790 -29.63 6.58 -6.07
CA ILE A 790 -29.62 5.42 -6.95
C ILE A 790 -28.21 4.88 -7.06
N SER A 791 -28.05 3.55 -7.17
CA SER A 791 -26.74 2.91 -7.27
C SER A 791 -26.05 3.15 -8.60
N THR A 792 -26.81 3.15 -9.70
CA THR A 792 -26.30 3.28 -11.06
C THR A 792 -26.66 4.66 -11.59
N LYS A 793 -25.66 5.55 -11.72
CA LYS A 793 -25.86 6.91 -12.23
C LYS A 793 -25.67 7.02 -13.75
N THR A 794 -24.96 6.07 -14.35
CA THR A 794 -24.71 6.01 -15.80
C THR A 794 -24.95 4.61 -16.33
N ALA A 795 -25.53 4.49 -17.53
CA ALA A 795 -25.74 3.22 -18.24
C ALA A 795 -25.71 3.41 -19.75
N GLU A 796 -25.61 2.31 -20.47
CA GLU A 796 -25.73 2.28 -21.92
C GLU A 796 -26.92 1.39 -22.32
N PHE A 797 -27.60 1.74 -23.38
CA PHE A 797 -28.68 0.97 -24.00
C PHE A 797 -28.51 0.94 -25.50
N ASP A 798 -28.55 -0.24 -26.11
CA ASP A 798 -28.45 -0.41 -27.56
C ASP A 798 -29.80 -0.83 -28.12
N LYS A 799 -30.29 -0.05 -29.06
CA LYS A 799 -31.58 -0.31 -29.77
C LYS A 799 -31.56 -1.55 -30.69
N ASN A 800 -30.37 -2.17 -30.84
CA ASN A 800 -30.27 -3.42 -31.62
C ASN A 800 -31.06 -4.54 -30.92
N ALA A 801 -31.92 -5.23 -31.66
CA ALA A 801 -32.86 -6.23 -31.13
C ALA A 801 -32.16 -7.34 -30.32
N ASP A 802 -30.94 -7.73 -30.72
CA ASP A 802 -30.17 -8.80 -30.07
C ASP A 802 -29.50 -8.35 -28.77
N LYS A 803 -29.55 -7.05 -28.44
CA LYS A 803 -28.85 -6.44 -27.28
C LYS A 803 -29.78 -5.64 -26.36
N LYS A 804 -31.10 -5.68 -26.62
CA LYS A 804 -32.08 -4.96 -25.83
C LYS A 804 -32.29 -5.64 -24.48
N GLU A 805 -31.82 -4.98 -23.40
CA GLU A 805 -32.08 -5.38 -22.03
C GLU A 805 -32.58 -4.17 -21.23
N ASP A 806 -33.32 -4.43 -20.15
CA ASP A 806 -33.74 -3.39 -19.23
C ASP A 806 -32.52 -2.78 -18.54
N VAL A 807 -32.53 -1.47 -18.33
CA VAL A 807 -31.48 -0.80 -17.55
C VAL A 807 -31.88 -0.74 -16.08
N THR A 808 -31.12 -1.32 -15.20
CA THR A 808 -31.46 -1.45 -13.78
C THR A 808 -30.63 -0.52 -12.88
N THR A 809 -31.25 -0.06 -11.81
CA THR A 809 -30.60 0.63 -10.70
C THR A 809 -31.27 0.27 -9.37
N LYS A 810 -30.51 0.32 -8.27
CA LYS A 810 -31.09 0.10 -6.93
C LYS A 810 -31.37 1.46 -6.28
N LEU A 811 -32.52 1.58 -5.66
CA LEU A 811 -32.86 2.68 -4.77
C LEU A 811 -32.13 2.51 -3.44
N ILE A 812 -31.51 3.57 -2.99
CA ILE A 812 -30.89 3.70 -1.68
C ILE A 812 -31.77 4.68 -0.90
N LEU A 813 -32.71 4.11 -0.13
CA LEU A 813 -33.76 4.87 0.56
C LEU A 813 -33.31 5.26 1.98
N ASN A 814 -32.32 6.11 2.04
CA ASN A 814 -31.78 6.63 3.30
C ASN A 814 -32.88 7.43 4.05
N GLY A 815 -32.88 7.37 5.39
CA GLY A 815 -33.84 8.12 6.21
C GLY A 815 -35.31 7.71 6.03
N GLY A 816 -35.59 6.51 5.46
CA GLY A 816 -36.96 6.07 5.19
C GLY A 816 -37.63 6.76 4.01
N ARG A 817 -36.82 7.32 3.10
CA ARG A 817 -37.30 7.97 1.85
C ARG A 817 -38.05 6.98 0.98
N THR A 818 -38.98 7.52 0.20
CA THR A 818 -39.70 6.76 -0.84
C THR A 818 -39.50 7.44 -2.18
N LEU A 819 -39.39 6.64 -3.23
CA LEU A 819 -39.40 7.14 -4.60
C LEU A 819 -40.83 7.62 -4.91
N SER A 820 -40.95 8.89 -5.28
CA SER A 820 -42.24 9.51 -5.64
C SER A 820 -42.55 9.33 -7.13
N GLU A 821 -41.58 9.53 -8.00
CA GLU A 821 -41.71 9.40 -9.45
C GLU A 821 -40.36 9.38 -10.15
N ILE A 822 -40.33 8.94 -11.40
CA ILE A 822 -39.19 9.04 -12.30
C ILE A 822 -39.59 9.95 -13.46
N ARG A 823 -38.73 10.91 -13.83
CA ARG A 823 -38.98 11.87 -14.90
C ARG A 823 -37.91 11.80 -15.98
N ASN A 824 -38.34 11.96 -17.24
CA ASN A 824 -37.48 12.35 -18.34
C ASN A 824 -37.78 13.83 -18.64
N ASP A 825 -36.92 14.75 -18.22
CA ASP A 825 -37.16 16.19 -18.18
C ASP A 825 -38.49 16.51 -17.46
N LYS A 826 -39.51 16.92 -18.16
CA LYS A 826 -40.85 17.26 -17.61
C LYS A 826 -41.85 16.12 -17.67
N THR A 827 -41.52 15.03 -18.35
CA THR A 827 -42.42 13.88 -18.54
C THR A 827 -42.24 12.88 -17.44
N VAL A 828 -43.30 12.56 -16.70
CA VAL A 828 -43.32 11.53 -15.68
C VAL A 828 -43.48 10.15 -16.34
N LEU A 829 -42.59 9.24 -16.00
CA LEU A 829 -42.62 7.84 -16.42
C LEU A 829 -43.72 7.07 -15.70
N VAL A 830 -44.30 6.09 -16.34
CA VAL A 830 -45.44 5.27 -15.82
C VAL A 830 -44.89 3.93 -15.32
N GLU A 831 -45.09 3.66 -14.01
CA GLU A 831 -44.72 2.36 -13.43
C GLU A 831 -45.55 1.21 -14.09
N GLY A 832 -44.92 0.08 -14.32
CA GLY A 832 -45.55 -1.07 -15.04
C GLY A 832 -45.54 -0.95 -16.55
N LYS A 833 -45.19 0.23 -17.11
CA LYS A 833 -45.07 0.49 -18.55
C LYS A 833 -43.64 0.93 -18.91
N ASP A 834 -43.19 2.05 -18.36
CA ASP A 834 -41.91 2.67 -18.73
C ASP A 834 -40.79 2.17 -17.81
N TYR A 835 -41.13 1.74 -16.58
CA TYR A 835 -40.24 1.11 -15.61
C TYR A 835 -41.02 0.18 -14.67
N THR A 836 -40.31 -0.70 -13.99
CA THR A 836 -40.85 -1.54 -12.93
C THR A 836 -40.02 -1.45 -11.65
N ILE A 837 -40.63 -1.73 -10.47
CA ILE A 837 -39.97 -1.78 -9.19
C ILE A 837 -40.12 -3.16 -8.58
N SER A 838 -39.01 -3.80 -8.19
CA SER A 838 -39.00 -5.05 -7.43
C SER A 838 -38.07 -4.89 -6.23
N GLY A 839 -38.68 -4.80 -5.02
CA GLY A 839 -37.97 -4.42 -3.82
C GLY A 839 -37.35 -3.02 -3.98
N ASN A 840 -36.04 -2.91 -3.86
CA ASN A 840 -35.32 -1.65 -4.10
C ASN A 840 -34.76 -1.53 -5.51
N THR A 841 -35.02 -2.48 -6.41
CA THR A 841 -34.50 -2.44 -7.78
C THR A 841 -35.53 -1.81 -8.71
N VAL A 842 -35.11 -0.76 -9.40
CA VAL A 842 -35.86 -0.15 -10.49
C VAL A 842 -35.26 -0.66 -11.80
N SER A 843 -36.13 -1.17 -12.69
CA SER A 843 -35.76 -1.58 -14.04
C SER A 843 -36.46 -0.64 -15.04
N ILE A 844 -35.69 0.14 -15.77
CA ILE A 844 -36.17 0.99 -16.86
C ILE A 844 -36.38 0.07 -18.07
N CYS A 845 -37.64 -0.02 -18.55
CA CYS A 845 -38.02 -0.99 -19.57
C CYS A 845 -37.31 -0.70 -20.88
N LYS A 846 -36.80 -1.74 -21.52
CA LYS A 846 -36.15 -1.68 -22.83
C LYS A 846 -37.08 -1.14 -23.93
N GLU A 847 -38.37 -1.35 -23.79
CA GLU A 847 -39.41 -0.81 -24.69
C GLU A 847 -39.38 0.72 -24.61
N TYR A 848 -39.45 1.30 -23.41
CA TYR A 848 -39.32 2.73 -23.18
C TYR A 848 -38.00 3.29 -23.72
N LEU A 849 -36.86 2.61 -23.42
CA LEU A 849 -35.56 3.06 -23.90
C LEU A 849 -35.43 2.99 -25.42
N SER A 850 -36.12 2.05 -26.07
CA SER A 850 -36.13 1.94 -27.53
C SER A 850 -36.81 3.13 -28.20
N GLU A 851 -37.72 3.82 -27.53
CA GLU A 851 -38.41 5.01 -28.02
C GLU A 851 -37.58 6.29 -27.87
N GLN A 852 -36.53 6.29 -27.03
CA GLN A 852 -35.70 7.48 -26.79
C GLN A 852 -34.81 7.78 -28.01
N ALA A 853 -34.49 9.06 -28.22
CA ALA A 853 -33.51 9.46 -29.26
C ALA A 853 -32.13 8.86 -28.99
N VAL A 854 -31.34 8.60 -30.05
CA VAL A 854 -29.92 8.27 -29.91
C VAL A 854 -29.17 9.46 -29.25
N GLY A 855 -28.36 9.19 -28.24
CA GLY A 855 -27.72 10.21 -27.42
C GLY A 855 -27.95 9.95 -25.92
N VAL A 856 -27.75 10.94 -25.09
CA VAL A 856 -27.88 10.81 -23.65
C VAL A 856 -29.27 11.17 -23.17
N THR A 857 -30.02 10.20 -22.64
CA THR A 857 -31.30 10.40 -21.94
C THR A 857 -31.02 10.52 -20.43
N LYS A 858 -31.53 11.59 -19.78
CA LYS A 858 -31.37 11.81 -18.34
C LYS A 858 -32.70 11.56 -17.62
N LEU A 859 -32.71 10.56 -16.74
CA LEU A 859 -33.86 10.25 -15.90
C LEU A 859 -33.63 10.80 -14.49
N THR A 860 -34.58 11.60 -14.01
CA THR A 860 -34.54 12.16 -12.64
C THR A 860 -35.43 11.33 -11.73
N PHE A 861 -34.87 10.74 -10.69
CA PHE A 861 -35.57 10.03 -9.64
C PHE A 861 -35.91 11.03 -8.54
N VAL A 862 -37.21 11.27 -8.39
CA VAL A 862 -37.76 12.24 -7.43
C VAL A 862 -38.17 11.49 -6.16
N PHE A 863 -37.64 11.86 -5.04
CA PHE A 863 -38.00 11.29 -3.76
C PHE A 863 -38.98 12.19 -2.99
N ASP A 864 -39.66 11.62 -1.99
CA ASP A 864 -40.62 12.31 -1.13
C ASP A 864 -40.06 13.55 -0.42
N ALA A 865 -38.77 13.60 -0.17
CA ALA A 865 -38.03 14.78 0.26
C ALA A 865 -36.53 14.63 -0.03
N GLY A 866 -35.77 15.73 0.14
CA GLY A 866 -34.32 15.75 -0.10
C GLY A 866 -33.93 16.03 -1.55
N LYS A 867 -32.69 15.68 -1.94
CA LYS A 867 -32.17 15.89 -3.31
C LYS A 867 -32.64 14.75 -4.22
N ASN A 868 -32.96 15.07 -5.45
CA ASN A 868 -33.27 14.11 -6.50
C ASN A 868 -31.98 13.46 -7.04
N ALA A 869 -32.05 12.20 -7.44
CA ALA A 869 -30.95 11.53 -8.13
C ALA A 869 -31.15 11.53 -9.64
N VAL A 870 -30.08 11.57 -10.41
CA VAL A 870 -30.14 11.59 -11.87
C VAL A 870 -29.36 10.38 -12.43
N MET A 871 -29.99 9.67 -13.38
CA MET A 871 -29.37 8.60 -14.15
C MET A 871 -29.23 9.05 -15.61
N SER A 872 -28.03 8.96 -16.15
CA SER A 872 -27.74 9.26 -17.55
C SER A 872 -27.60 7.96 -18.34
N ILE A 873 -28.46 7.72 -19.32
CA ILE A 873 -28.44 6.52 -20.15
C ILE A 873 -28.04 6.91 -21.57
N THR A 874 -26.91 6.37 -22.04
CA THR A 874 -26.47 6.57 -23.44
C THR A 874 -27.19 5.60 -24.34
N ILE A 875 -28.11 6.13 -25.14
CA ILE A 875 -28.89 5.37 -26.13
C ILE A 875 -28.07 5.24 -27.41
N LYS A 876 -27.81 4.01 -27.85
CA LYS A 876 -27.12 3.65 -29.09
C LYS A 876 -28.06 2.88 -30.01
N ASP A 877 -27.77 2.83 -31.33
CA ASP A 877 -28.43 1.96 -32.29
C ASP A 877 -27.38 1.34 -33.21
N SER A 878 -26.94 0.13 -32.89
CA SER A 878 -25.89 -0.56 -33.62
C SER A 878 -26.36 -1.25 -34.93
N LYS A 879 -27.66 -1.20 -35.23
CA LYS A 879 -28.25 -1.78 -36.47
C LYS A 879 -28.81 -0.74 -37.47
N SER A 880 -28.79 0.55 -37.11
CA SER A 880 -29.32 1.56 -38.06
C SER A 880 -28.37 1.75 -39.25
N PRO A 881 -28.78 1.45 -40.50
CA PRO A 881 -27.93 1.65 -41.68
C PRO A 881 -27.87 3.10 -42.16
N ASP A 882 -28.58 4.04 -41.54
CA ASP A 882 -28.74 5.42 -41.97
C ASP A 882 -28.48 6.48 -40.91
N VAL A 883 -27.45 6.32 -40.11
CA VAL A 883 -26.71 7.46 -39.60
C VAL A 883 -25.62 7.71 -40.64
N PRO A 884 -25.46 8.91 -41.22
CA PRO A 884 -24.31 9.21 -42.06
C PRO A 884 -23.08 8.79 -41.25
N ALA A 885 -22.22 7.94 -41.84
CA ALA A 885 -20.98 7.53 -41.27
C ALA A 885 -20.35 8.77 -40.62
N VAL A 886 -20.03 8.73 -39.35
CA VAL A 886 -19.17 9.74 -38.70
C VAL A 886 -18.00 9.84 -39.64
N SER A 887 -17.88 11.00 -40.34
CA SER A 887 -16.78 11.24 -41.28
C SER A 887 -15.52 10.82 -40.54
N GLY A 888 -14.69 9.98 -41.16
CA GLY A 888 -13.43 9.59 -40.56
C GLY A 888 -12.68 10.88 -40.18
N PRO A 889 -11.72 10.85 -39.28
CA PRO A 889 -11.05 12.07 -38.81
C PRO A 889 -10.37 12.88 -39.93
N PHE A 890 -10.27 12.31 -41.13
CA PHE A 890 -9.71 12.93 -42.34
C PHE A 890 -10.78 13.28 -43.39
N ASP A 891 -12.04 13.01 -43.11
CA ASP A 891 -13.18 13.44 -43.96
C ASP A 891 -13.59 14.87 -43.63
N LYS A 892 -14.49 15.43 -44.48
CA LYS A 892 -15.09 16.75 -44.19
C LYS A 892 -16.04 16.66 -43.00
N ILE A 893 -15.72 17.37 -41.90
CA ILE A 893 -16.52 17.48 -40.70
C ILE A 893 -17.31 18.79 -40.77
N LYS A 894 -18.62 18.77 -40.71
CA LYS A 894 -19.44 19.98 -40.70
C LYS A 894 -19.19 20.76 -39.39
N ALA A 895 -19.19 22.08 -39.47
CA ALA A 895 -19.05 22.91 -38.27
C ALA A 895 -20.18 22.72 -37.27
N THR A 896 -21.35 22.30 -37.74
CA THR A 896 -22.54 21.96 -36.94
C THR A 896 -22.39 20.67 -36.14
N ASP A 897 -21.40 19.81 -36.45
CA ASP A 897 -21.10 18.59 -35.73
C ASP A 897 -20.17 18.85 -34.53
N CYS A 898 -19.98 20.14 -34.16
CA CYS A 898 -19.23 20.55 -32.99
C CYS A 898 -19.87 20.06 -31.69
N THR A 899 -19.05 19.83 -30.69
CA THR A 899 -19.48 19.32 -29.37
C THR A 899 -20.31 20.35 -28.59
N ALA A 900 -21.10 19.90 -27.63
CA ALA A 900 -21.99 20.73 -26.82
C ALA A 900 -21.28 21.79 -25.96
N ASP A 901 -19.96 21.64 -25.73
CA ASP A 901 -19.12 22.61 -25.03
C ASP A 901 -18.62 23.75 -25.93
N SER A 902 -19.05 23.83 -27.18
CA SER A 902 -18.86 25.01 -28.03
C SER A 902 -19.57 26.23 -27.43
N LYS A 903 -18.91 27.39 -27.48
CA LYS A 903 -19.34 28.57 -26.71
C LYS A 903 -19.78 29.73 -27.61
N ASP A 904 -20.93 30.35 -27.27
CA ASP A 904 -21.44 31.59 -27.86
C ASP A 904 -21.54 31.53 -29.40
N ILE A 905 -22.08 30.44 -29.94
CA ILE A 905 -22.24 30.19 -31.35
C ILE A 905 -23.71 30.35 -31.79
N LYS A 906 -23.91 30.66 -33.06
CA LYS A 906 -25.21 30.61 -33.72
C LYS A 906 -25.15 29.65 -34.90
N VAL A 907 -26.12 28.74 -34.99
CA VAL A 907 -26.24 27.78 -36.11
C VAL A 907 -27.39 28.22 -36.99
N GLU A 908 -27.13 28.50 -38.28
CA GLU A 908 -28.12 28.87 -39.31
C GLU A 908 -27.68 28.30 -40.66
N ASP A 909 -28.60 27.76 -41.42
CA ASP A 909 -28.38 27.20 -42.77
C ASP A 909 -27.21 26.19 -42.86
N GLY A 910 -27.06 25.37 -41.83
CA GLY A 910 -25.97 24.38 -41.76
C GLY A 910 -24.59 24.93 -41.53
N LYS A 911 -24.47 26.20 -41.05
CA LYS A 911 -23.22 26.89 -40.78
C LYS A 911 -23.20 27.41 -39.36
N VAL A 912 -21.99 27.52 -38.76
CA VAL A 912 -21.79 28.05 -37.44
C VAL A 912 -21.22 29.45 -37.53
N THR A 913 -21.83 30.39 -36.82
CA THR A 913 -21.32 31.77 -36.64
C THR A 913 -20.76 31.95 -35.24
N LEU A 914 -19.53 32.42 -35.13
CA LEU A 914 -18.89 32.79 -33.88
C LEU A 914 -19.31 34.21 -33.50
N ASN A 915 -20.11 34.36 -32.42
CA ASN A 915 -20.80 35.62 -32.11
C ASN A 915 -19.95 36.68 -31.38
N THR A 916 -18.93 36.23 -30.69
CA THR A 916 -18.03 37.09 -29.87
C THR A 916 -16.58 36.77 -30.15
N THR A 917 -15.65 37.53 -29.58
CA THR A 917 -14.21 37.25 -29.65
C THR A 917 -13.79 36.05 -28.81
N ASP A 918 -14.63 35.61 -27.87
CA ASP A 918 -14.41 34.47 -26.99
C ASP A 918 -15.18 33.23 -27.46
N SER A 919 -15.94 33.35 -28.59
CA SER A 919 -16.66 32.20 -29.15
C SER A 919 -15.71 31.20 -29.77
N TYR A 920 -16.05 29.94 -29.61
CA TYR A 920 -15.33 28.84 -30.26
C TYR A 920 -16.24 27.66 -30.57
N ILE A 921 -15.85 26.85 -31.54
CA ILE A 921 -16.37 25.51 -31.75
C ILE A 921 -15.35 24.50 -31.34
N ALA A 922 -15.80 23.39 -30.74
CA ALA A 922 -14.96 22.29 -30.26
C ALA A 922 -15.36 20.98 -30.95
N PHE A 923 -14.38 20.12 -31.17
CA PHE A 923 -14.57 18.80 -31.78
C PHE A 923 -13.75 17.76 -30.99
N ASP A 924 -14.33 16.65 -30.62
CA ASP A 924 -13.63 15.49 -30.10
C ASP A 924 -13.30 14.55 -31.25
N ILE A 925 -12.02 14.41 -31.61
CA ILE A 925 -11.58 13.68 -32.80
C ILE A 925 -10.59 12.59 -32.39
N ASP A 926 -10.82 11.36 -32.87
CA ASP A 926 -9.91 10.25 -32.71
C ASP A 926 -9.16 9.97 -34.01
N PHE A 927 -7.91 10.39 -34.09
CA PHE A 927 -7.03 10.13 -35.23
C PHE A 927 -6.44 8.72 -35.23
N GLY A 928 -6.69 7.91 -34.18
CA GLY A 928 -6.08 6.58 -34.01
C GLY A 928 -4.54 6.63 -34.06
N SER A 929 -3.96 5.71 -34.81
CA SER A 929 -2.52 5.68 -35.05
C SER A 929 -2.08 6.60 -36.21
N GLU A 930 -3.00 7.27 -36.90
CA GLU A 930 -2.69 8.15 -38.04
C GLU A 930 -2.38 9.57 -37.53
N THR A 931 -1.60 10.31 -38.34
CA THR A 931 -1.13 11.64 -37.95
C THR A 931 -1.77 12.71 -38.82
N ALA A 932 -2.52 13.64 -38.20
CA ALA A 932 -2.98 14.84 -38.87
C ALA A 932 -1.85 15.90 -38.93
N LYS A 933 -1.50 16.33 -40.15
CA LYS A 933 -0.42 17.27 -40.43
C LYS A 933 -0.90 18.61 -40.92
N SER A 934 -2.15 18.68 -41.39
CA SER A 934 -2.78 19.89 -41.89
C SER A 934 -4.25 19.94 -41.52
N ILE A 935 -4.83 21.15 -41.60
CA ILE A 935 -6.28 21.39 -41.49
C ILE A 935 -6.71 22.33 -42.60
N THR A 936 -7.80 22.00 -43.25
CA THR A 936 -8.52 22.84 -44.18
C THR A 936 -9.80 23.33 -43.50
N THR A 937 -10.07 24.63 -43.57
CA THR A 937 -11.28 25.23 -43.01
C THR A 937 -12.03 25.99 -44.10
N TYR A 938 -13.35 25.72 -44.33
CA TYR A 938 -14.18 26.50 -45.21
C TYR A 938 -14.90 27.57 -44.39
N VAL A 939 -14.46 28.84 -44.58
CA VAL A 939 -14.77 29.93 -43.67
C VAL A 939 -15.08 31.24 -44.43
N LYS A 940 -15.93 32.07 -43.82
CA LYS A 940 -16.21 33.43 -44.27
C LYS A 940 -16.07 34.40 -43.11
N GLU A 941 -15.37 35.51 -43.35
CA GLU A 941 -15.19 36.59 -42.38
C GLU A 941 -15.75 37.88 -42.94
N PRO A 942 -16.76 38.48 -42.26
CA PRO A 942 -17.49 39.63 -42.81
C PRO A 942 -16.72 40.96 -42.72
N ASN A 943 -15.65 41.04 -41.88
CA ASN A 943 -15.04 42.34 -41.46
C ASN A 943 -13.61 42.58 -41.91
N ASN A 944 -13.06 41.84 -42.88
CA ASN A 944 -11.78 42.04 -43.56
C ASN A 944 -10.48 41.99 -42.72
N SER A 945 -10.50 41.64 -41.42
CA SER A 945 -9.26 41.64 -40.60
C SER A 945 -9.23 40.59 -39.49
N GLY A 946 -10.04 39.56 -39.56
CA GLY A 946 -10.13 38.51 -38.57
C GLY A 946 -9.00 37.47 -38.68
N GLN A 947 -8.71 36.82 -37.58
CA GLN A 947 -7.84 35.63 -37.49
C GLN A 947 -8.61 34.47 -36.89
N LEU A 948 -8.32 33.29 -37.37
CA LEU A 948 -8.82 32.03 -36.82
C LEU A 948 -7.70 31.30 -36.14
N PHE A 949 -7.94 30.84 -34.92
CA PHE A 949 -6.99 30.08 -34.12
C PHE A 949 -7.46 28.65 -34.00
N VAL A 950 -6.59 27.69 -34.33
CA VAL A 950 -6.80 26.27 -34.09
C VAL A 950 -5.94 25.87 -32.91
N ARG A 951 -6.56 25.34 -31.86
CA ARG A 951 -5.91 24.90 -30.64
C ARG A 951 -6.13 23.40 -30.42
N ILE A 952 -5.17 22.71 -29.85
CA ILE A 952 -5.20 21.28 -29.61
C ILE A 952 -5.16 21.02 -28.11
N GLY A 953 -6.06 20.18 -27.64
CA GLY A 953 -6.16 19.73 -26.26
C GLY A 953 -6.85 20.72 -25.32
N SER A 954 -6.49 22.01 -25.35
CA SER A 954 -7.04 23.03 -24.44
C SER A 954 -7.18 24.39 -25.13
N LEU A 955 -8.18 25.19 -24.71
CA LEU A 955 -8.35 26.59 -25.12
C LEU A 955 -7.17 27.49 -24.72
N THR A 956 -6.43 27.13 -23.68
CA THR A 956 -5.27 27.87 -23.19
C THR A 956 -3.97 27.46 -23.87
N SER A 957 -3.96 26.36 -24.64
CA SER A 957 -2.81 25.92 -25.39
C SER A 957 -2.39 26.96 -26.46
N SER A 958 -1.11 26.99 -26.79
CA SER A 958 -0.63 27.79 -27.92
C SER A 958 -1.33 27.35 -29.20
N PRO A 959 -1.80 28.26 -30.07
CA PRO A 959 -2.45 27.87 -31.29
C PRO A 959 -1.54 26.99 -32.17
N ALA A 960 -2.02 25.80 -32.50
CA ALA A 960 -1.33 24.92 -33.46
C ALA A 960 -1.32 25.53 -34.87
N ARG A 961 -2.30 26.43 -35.14
CA ARG A 961 -2.34 27.24 -36.33
C ARG A 961 -3.08 28.55 -36.12
N ILE A 962 -2.63 29.60 -36.80
CA ILE A 962 -3.31 30.90 -36.93
C ILE A 962 -3.46 31.21 -38.38
N TYR A 963 -4.70 31.58 -38.84
CA TYR A 963 -4.96 32.04 -40.18
C TYR A 963 -5.35 33.51 -40.18
N ASN A 964 -4.91 34.24 -41.18
CA ASN A 964 -5.50 35.53 -41.50
C ASN A 964 -6.68 35.30 -42.42
N LEU A 965 -7.87 35.70 -41.97
CA LEU A 965 -9.09 35.65 -42.74
C LEU A 965 -9.13 36.93 -43.61
N GLY A 966 -9.11 36.83 -44.91
CA GLY A 966 -9.26 38.00 -45.80
C GLY A 966 -10.75 38.32 -46.03
N ASN A 967 -11.06 39.19 -47.01
CA ASN A 967 -12.33 39.79 -47.26
C ASN A 967 -13.51 38.82 -47.49
N GLY A 968 -14.65 39.15 -46.96
CA GLY A 968 -16.06 38.85 -47.00
C GLY A 968 -16.66 37.70 -47.83
N SER A 969 -15.89 36.89 -48.55
CA SER A 969 -16.38 35.72 -49.31
C SER A 969 -16.00 34.38 -48.67
N TRP A 970 -16.79 33.33 -48.89
CA TRP A 970 -16.50 31.96 -48.54
C TRP A 970 -15.22 31.47 -49.23
N LYS A 971 -14.30 30.87 -48.50
CA LYS A 971 -13.08 30.30 -49.05
C LYS A 971 -12.56 29.13 -48.23
N GLU A 972 -11.89 28.25 -48.92
CA GLU A 972 -11.07 27.19 -48.28
C GLU A 972 -9.69 27.75 -47.90
N ILE A 973 -9.25 27.48 -46.66
CA ILE A 973 -7.93 27.82 -46.19
C ILE A 973 -7.31 26.54 -45.69
N ASN A 974 -6.30 26.03 -46.41
CA ASN A 974 -5.50 24.90 -45.98
C ASN A 974 -4.20 25.37 -45.29
N SER A 975 -3.83 24.71 -44.22
CA SER A 975 -2.59 25.05 -43.48
C SER A 975 -2.04 23.88 -42.67
N SER A 976 -0.72 23.83 -42.58
CA SER A 976 -0.05 22.83 -41.77
C SER A 976 -0.33 23.05 -40.26
N LEU A 977 -0.49 21.99 -39.52
CA LEU A 977 -0.59 21.98 -38.07
C LEU A 977 0.81 21.81 -37.46
N TRP A 978 1.06 22.53 -36.39
CA TRP A 978 2.26 22.34 -35.57
C TRP A 978 1.91 22.61 -34.09
N PRO A 979 2.03 21.59 -33.19
CA PRO A 979 2.45 20.22 -33.50
C PRO A 979 1.43 19.47 -34.38
N THR A 980 1.88 18.37 -35.00
CA THR A 980 1.01 17.38 -35.64
C THR A 980 0.24 16.59 -34.57
N VAL A 981 -0.91 16.01 -34.94
CA VAL A 981 -1.87 15.42 -33.98
C VAL A 981 -2.09 13.95 -34.28
N THR A 982 -2.11 13.10 -33.22
CA THR A 982 -2.46 11.67 -33.27
C THR A 982 -3.38 11.32 -32.10
N GLY A 983 -4.04 10.16 -32.13
CA GLY A 983 -4.88 9.67 -31.04
C GLY A 983 -6.12 10.52 -30.80
N LYS A 984 -6.76 10.33 -29.65
CA LYS A 984 -7.94 11.11 -29.23
C LYS A 984 -7.52 12.47 -28.73
N THR A 985 -8.15 13.51 -29.27
CA THR A 985 -7.87 14.88 -28.82
C THR A 985 -9.04 15.80 -29.10
N LYS A 986 -9.13 16.84 -28.29
CA LYS A 986 -10.10 17.92 -28.51
C LYS A 986 -9.47 19.03 -29.36
N ILE A 987 -10.17 19.48 -30.38
CA ILE A 987 -9.76 20.57 -31.25
C ILE A 987 -10.69 21.75 -31.04
N TYR A 988 -10.11 22.93 -30.78
CA TYR A 988 -10.86 24.18 -30.63
C TYR A 988 -10.57 25.11 -31.80
N ILE A 989 -11.60 25.72 -32.36
CA ILE A 989 -11.51 26.75 -33.41
C ILE A 989 -12.15 28.03 -32.90
N GLN A 990 -11.35 29.05 -32.70
CA GLN A 990 -11.70 30.35 -32.13
C GLN A 990 -11.38 31.46 -33.12
N ALA A 991 -12.18 32.53 -33.13
CA ALA A 991 -11.88 33.74 -33.91
C ALA A 991 -11.60 34.94 -33.02
N ASN A 992 -10.69 35.82 -33.42
CA ASN A 992 -10.44 37.07 -32.72
C ASN A 992 -11.43 38.21 -33.11
N LYS A 993 -12.41 37.91 -33.95
CA LYS A 993 -13.45 38.86 -34.38
C LYS A 993 -14.80 38.18 -34.36
N PRO A 994 -15.88 38.86 -33.94
CA PRO A 994 -17.24 38.30 -34.04
C PRO A 994 -17.73 38.26 -35.50
N GLY A 995 -18.67 37.35 -35.75
CA GLY A 995 -19.34 37.18 -37.03
C GLY A 995 -18.62 36.26 -38.02
N VAL A 996 -17.52 35.61 -37.63
CA VAL A 996 -16.86 34.60 -38.45
C VAL A 996 -17.78 33.41 -38.61
N GLN A 997 -18.02 32.99 -39.88
CA GLN A 997 -18.87 31.86 -40.22
C GLN A 997 -18.01 30.69 -40.70
N ILE A 998 -18.28 29.47 -40.19
CA ILE A 998 -17.59 28.25 -40.54
C ILE A 998 -18.63 27.23 -41.06
N ASP A 999 -18.33 26.58 -42.17
CA ASP A 999 -19.21 25.56 -42.76
C ASP A 999 -18.70 24.16 -42.45
N TRP A 1000 -17.42 23.90 -42.73
CA TRP A 1000 -16.80 22.62 -42.47
C TRP A 1000 -15.28 22.75 -42.24
N ILE A 1001 -14.71 21.71 -41.65
CA ILE A 1001 -13.28 21.52 -41.47
C ILE A 1001 -12.86 20.15 -42.02
N GLN A 1002 -11.59 19.98 -42.38
CA GLN A 1002 -11.02 18.70 -42.80
C GLN A 1002 -9.55 18.61 -42.42
N PHE A 1003 -9.14 17.50 -41.81
CA PHE A 1003 -7.74 17.25 -41.52
C PHE A 1003 -7.07 16.53 -42.66
N GLY A 1004 -5.76 16.76 -42.89
CA GLY A 1004 -4.94 16.10 -43.88
C GLY A 1004 -3.81 15.32 -43.21
N LYS A 1005 -3.53 14.11 -43.73
CA LYS A 1005 -2.45 13.19 -43.29
C LYS A 1005 -1.07 13.73 -43.62
#